data_21c82a5b3c054147e75401796dd7dfb0
#
_entry.id   21c82a5b3c054147e75401796dd7dfb0
#
_cell.length_a   1.000
_cell.length_b   1.000
_cell.length_c   1.000
_cell.angle_alpha   90.00
_cell.angle_beta   90.00
_cell.angle_gamma   90.00
#
_symmetry.space_group_name_H-M   'P 1'
#
loop_
_entity.id
_entity.type
_entity.pdbx_description
1 polymer ?
#
loop_
_entity_poly.entity_id
_entity_poly.type
_entity_poly.pdbx_seq_one_letter_code
_entity_poly.pdbx_strand_id
1 'polypeptide(L)'
;MMTGGNTTGGVAGSLARTVLDTAPYIVPDDDPGALESKMNVFSWVNDYDDITNDKTFNGSLNLNWNINKYFSYSLRAGGNIVVNDRKRWYGIQLPPGENVKGLLAISNVNKSNYTVENLLNFNMDLTKDFRLSATAGITYDEYHFLTENVSGNTFSIYDLRTKGLSNAGKVDVKQPIQKDYQLLSYLGRVNLSAYDKYLLTASLRADGSSKFKKGNRWAYFPSFSLAWRMEQEAYMKNIDWLSQLKVRVGYGETGNQGIDPYQSLSIYENKVDYADGDGNKLTSMQIKSLQNEGLKWERTSSWNAGLDFGFFNGRLNGAFDYYRKNTKDLLVERALPYSSGFATVMINEGSLLNKGFEFSLNADIIRSNGWKWNVGGNIGFNKTTIENLGLEVSDIGSLKGVRGYLGKTIGDHFGPANIFIEGEAPGLFFGYKTQGIIQEEDVVDGKVGYISSDGSTKYYTSSVGNDMAAGNIKCVDVNEDGVVDANDMAVIGDPNPDFTYGFQTRLEWKNISLSASFTGVYGNDILNTNIRYEQTPSRQAGNLRKDAYYNAWTPENRSNLYPSSTSNVKGVVYDRYIEDGSYLRCSDITLNYILPKAWMTKIGFQNTSIFASVKNAFVITNYSGYDPEVNSFAFDGLRRGVDMNAFPNMRSFVFGLNVTF
;
A
#
# COMPACT_ATOMS: atom_id res chain seq x y z
N MET A 1 -19.74 -5.08 11.78
CA MET A 1 -18.42 -4.63 11.34
C MET A 1 -17.39 -5.17 12.31
N MET A 2 -16.80 -6.31 12.04
CA MET A 2 -15.60 -6.68 12.74
C MET A 2 -14.45 -5.95 12.07
N THR A 3 -14.35 -4.69 12.36
CA THR A 3 -13.09 -3.97 12.30
C THR A 3 -12.34 -4.26 13.60
N GLY A 4 -12.17 -5.53 13.92
CA GLY A 4 -11.09 -5.89 14.78
C GLY A 4 -9.86 -5.44 14.05
N GLY A 5 -9.10 -4.54 14.63
CA GLY A 5 -7.94 -3.86 14.04
C GLY A 5 -6.78 -4.74 13.62
N ASN A 6 -7.02 -5.81 12.93
CA ASN A 6 -6.03 -6.69 12.34
C ASN A 6 -6.27 -6.86 10.86
N THR A 7 -6.18 -5.74 10.17
CA THR A 7 -6.07 -5.72 8.73
C THR A 7 -4.70 -6.16 8.25
N THR A 8 -3.76 -6.35 9.15
CA THR A 8 -2.36 -6.60 8.86
C THR A 8 -2.01 -8.06 9.04
N GLY A 9 -1.86 -8.74 7.94
CA GLY A 9 -1.43 -10.13 7.91
C GLY A 9 -2.52 -11.18 8.17
N GLY A 10 -3.79 -10.80 8.31
CA GLY A 10 -4.87 -11.76 8.52
C GLY A 10 -4.69 -12.61 9.77
N VAL A 11 -5.08 -13.88 9.69
CA VAL A 11 -4.96 -14.85 10.80
C VAL A 11 -3.50 -15.07 11.22
N ALA A 12 -2.58 -15.05 10.25
CA ALA A 12 -1.16 -15.26 10.53
C ALA A 12 -0.55 -14.13 11.36
N GLY A 13 -0.89 -12.87 11.09
CA GLY A 13 -0.48 -11.74 11.92
C GLY A 13 -1.10 -11.78 13.32
N SER A 14 -2.36 -12.21 13.41
CA SER A 14 -3.03 -12.43 14.71
C SER A 14 -2.37 -13.53 15.51
N LEU A 15 -1.94 -14.63 14.85
CA LEU A 15 -1.21 -15.74 15.51
C LEU A 15 0.16 -15.28 16.04
N ALA A 16 0.93 -14.52 15.24
CA ALA A 16 2.22 -13.99 15.69
C ALA A 16 2.06 -13.09 16.93
N ARG A 17 1.08 -12.21 16.91
CA ARG A 17 0.75 -11.36 18.06
C ARG A 17 0.30 -12.20 19.27
N THR A 18 -0.53 -13.21 19.06
CA THR A 18 -0.97 -14.10 20.13
C THR A 18 0.19 -14.81 20.81
N VAL A 19 1.21 -15.24 20.05
CA VAL A 19 2.43 -15.83 20.63
C VAL A 19 3.16 -14.84 21.54
N LEU A 20 3.24 -13.56 21.13
CA LEU A 20 3.86 -12.51 21.95
C LEU A 20 3.02 -12.18 23.19
N ASP A 21 1.70 -12.24 23.07
CA ASP A 21 0.76 -11.91 24.15
C ASP A 21 0.46 -13.07 25.11
N THR A 22 0.80 -14.31 24.72
CA THR A 22 0.56 -15.51 25.54
C THR A 22 1.62 -15.63 26.63
N ALA A 23 1.18 -15.80 27.88
CA ALA A 23 2.09 -16.09 28.99
C ALA A 23 2.87 -17.39 28.75
N PRO A 24 4.18 -17.44 29.06
CA PRO A 24 4.99 -18.64 28.89
C PRO A 24 4.70 -19.73 29.96
N TYR A 25 3.70 -19.53 30.81
CA TYR A 25 3.28 -20.41 31.89
C TYR A 25 1.77 -20.52 31.98
N ILE A 26 1.27 -21.53 32.67
CA ILE A 26 -0.17 -21.70 32.93
C ILE A 26 -0.60 -20.61 33.94
N VAL A 27 -1.48 -19.73 33.53
CA VAL A 27 -2.06 -18.68 34.38
C VAL A 27 -3.27 -19.28 35.09
N PRO A 28 -3.39 -19.16 36.43
CA PRO A 28 -4.58 -19.59 37.16
C PRO A 28 -5.86 -18.92 36.68
N ASP A 29 -6.99 -19.59 36.74
CA ASP A 29 -8.29 -19.10 36.24
C ASP A 29 -8.82 -17.86 37.01
N ASP A 30 -8.31 -17.61 38.19
CA ASP A 30 -8.65 -16.47 39.07
C ASP A 30 -7.73 -15.26 38.88
N ASP A 31 -6.72 -15.36 38.01
CA ASP A 31 -5.84 -14.24 37.70
C ASP A 31 -6.55 -13.24 36.78
N PRO A 32 -6.58 -11.92 37.13
CA PRO A 32 -7.16 -10.89 36.23
C PRO A 32 -6.50 -10.82 34.83
N GLY A 33 -5.25 -11.28 34.70
CA GLY A 33 -4.54 -11.43 33.42
C GLY A 33 -4.91 -12.69 32.64
N ALA A 34 -5.71 -13.60 33.21
CA ALA A 34 -6.06 -14.88 32.59
C ALA A 34 -6.84 -14.73 31.27
N LEU A 35 -7.60 -13.68 31.11
CA LEU A 35 -8.35 -13.40 29.87
C LEU A 35 -7.45 -13.22 28.66
N GLU A 36 -6.32 -12.51 28.80
CA GLU A 36 -5.34 -12.36 27.73
C GLU A 36 -4.53 -13.65 27.50
N SER A 37 -4.28 -14.42 28.55
CA SER A 37 -3.51 -15.67 28.47
C SER A 37 -4.30 -16.86 27.93
N LYS A 38 -5.63 -16.84 28.01
CA LYS A 38 -6.52 -17.86 27.39
C LYS A 38 -6.46 -17.83 25.86
N MET A 39 -5.99 -16.74 25.26
CA MET A 39 -5.76 -16.63 23.82
C MET A 39 -4.45 -17.30 23.39
N ASN A 40 -4.31 -18.59 23.59
CA ASN A 40 -3.10 -19.25 23.12
C ASN A 40 -3.19 -19.65 21.64
N VAL A 41 -2.05 -19.89 21.02
CA VAL A 41 -1.93 -20.30 19.61
C VAL A 41 -2.75 -21.57 19.32
N PHE A 42 -2.87 -22.48 20.28
CA PHE A 42 -3.63 -23.72 20.12
C PHE A 42 -5.14 -23.47 20.00
N SER A 43 -5.68 -22.46 20.69
CA SER A 43 -7.07 -22.06 20.54
C SER A 43 -7.36 -21.55 19.12
N TRP A 44 -6.47 -20.75 18.53
CA TRP A 44 -6.58 -20.32 17.15
C TRP A 44 -6.49 -21.47 16.14
N VAL A 45 -5.61 -22.44 16.38
CA VAL A 45 -5.48 -23.60 15.49
C VAL A 45 -6.68 -24.54 15.61
N ASN A 46 -7.21 -24.72 16.82
CA ASN A 46 -8.21 -25.74 17.10
C ASN A 46 -9.65 -25.23 17.02
N ASP A 47 -9.91 -23.94 17.27
CA ASP A 47 -11.28 -23.40 17.42
C ASP A 47 -11.60 -22.26 16.44
N TYR A 48 -10.80 -22.09 15.38
CA TYR A 48 -11.02 -21.16 14.29
C TYR A 48 -11.08 -21.88 12.95
N ASP A 49 -12.08 -21.51 12.13
CA ASP A 49 -12.12 -21.90 10.72
C ASP A 49 -12.33 -20.67 9.85
N ASP A 50 -11.64 -20.61 8.72
CA ASP A 50 -11.83 -19.59 7.67
C ASP A 50 -11.84 -20.29 6.32
N ILE A 51 -13.02 -20.48 5.78
CA ILE A 51 -13.23 -21.19 4.51
C ILE A 51 -13.69 -20.17 3.48
N THR A 52 -12.90 -20.02 2.42
CA THR A 52 -13.21 -19.16 1.29
C THR A 52 -13.31 -19.99 0.02
N ASN A 53 -14.40 -19.80 -0.73
CA ASN A 53 -14.59 -20.36 -2.07
C ASN A 53 -14.67 -19.23 -3.07
N ASP A 54 -13.67 -19.13 -3.92
CA ASP A 54 -13.58 -18.14 -5.00
C ASP A 54 -13.94 -18.79 -6.34
N LYS A 55 -14.91 -18.21 -7.02
CA LYS A 55 -15.28 -18.57 -8.39
C LYS A 55 -15.06 -17.36 -9.27
N THR A 56 -14.14 -17.47 -10.21
CA THR A 56 -13.81 -16.39 -11.14
C THR A 56 -14.06 -16.84 -12.55
N PHE A 57 -14.84 -16.05 -13.29
CA PHE A 57 -15.01 -16.20 -14.72
C PHE A 57 -14.47 -14.99 -15.45
N ASN A 58 -13.54 -15.20 -16.37
CA ASN A 58 -13.00 -14.18 -17.25
C ASN A 58 -13.29 -14.56 -18.70
N GLY A 59 -13.95 -13.67 -19.42
CA GLY A 59 -14.23 -13.85 -20.83
C GLY A 59 -13.81 -12.63 -21.63
N SER A 60 -13.24 -12.84 -22.82
CA SER A 60 -12.94 -11.75 -23.75
C SER A 60 -13.22 -12.14 -25.19
N LEU A 61 -13.75 -11.21 -25.95
CA LEU A 61 -13.95 -11.29 -27.38
C LEU A 61 -13.16 -10.17 -28.05
N ASN A 62 -12.33 -10.51 -29.01
CA ASN A 62 -11.59 -9.55 -29.82
C ASN A 62 -11.92 -9.81 -31.31
N LEU A 63 -12.55 -8.84 -31.95
CA LEU A 63 -12.83 -8.87 -33.38
C LEU A 63 -12.03 -7.73 -34.03
N ASN A 64 -11.17 -8.12 -35.00
CA ASN A 64 -10.45 -7.15 -35.81
C ASN A 64 -10.89 -7.33 -37.26
N TRP A 65 -11.45 -6.29 -37.83
CA TRP A 65 -11.93 -6.29 -39.22
C TRP A 65 -11.17 -5.23 -40.02
N ASN A 66 -10.39 -5.69 -41.00
CA ASN A 66 -9.74 -4.83 -41.99
C ASN A 66 -10.77 -4.48 -43.07
N ILE A 67 -11.38 -3.28 -42.95
CA ILE A 67 -12.41 -2.81 -43.87
C ILE A 67 -11.81 -2.58 -45.26
N ASN A 68 -10.63 -1.97 -45.28
CA ASN A 68 -9.83 -1.77 -46.50
C ASN A 68 -8.36 -1.52 -46.11
N LYS A 69 -7.52 -1.15 -47.07
CA LYS A 69 -6.08 -0.90 -46.84
C LYS A 69 -5.78 0.26 -45.88
N TYR A 70 -6.74 1.12 -45.61
CA TYR A 70 -6.56 2.30 -44.75
C TYR A 70 -7.28 2.17 -43.41
N PHE A 71 -8.44 1.51 -43.39
CA PHE A 71 -9.32 1.46 -42.23
C PHE A 71 -9.40 0.05 -41.66
N SER A 72 -9.25 -0.07 -40.36
CA SER A 72 -9.58 -1.26 -39.60
C SER A 72 -10.46 -0.91 -38.41
N TYR A 73 -11.39 -1.80 -38.10
CA TYR A 73 -12.27 -1.69 -36.93
C TYR A 73 -11.89 -2.80 -35.94
N SER A 74 -11.80 -2.42 -34.67
CA SER A 74 -11.53 -3.34 -33.57
C SER A 74 -12.65 -3.25 -32.54
N LEU A 75 -13.36 -4.34 -32.32
CA LEU A 75 -14.27 -4.52 -31.20
C LEU A 75 -13.56 -5.39 -30.14
N ARG A 76 -13.49 -4.87 -28.92
CA ARG A 76 -13.05 -5.64 -27.76
C ARG A 76 -14.17 -5.63 -26.74
N ALA A 77 -14.62 -6.80 -26.33
CA ALA A 77 -15.58 -6.95 -25.26
C ALA A 77 -14.99 -7.89 -24.21
N GLY A 78 -15.04 -7.52 -22.97
CA GLY A 78 -14.49 -8.30 -21.85
C GLY A 78 -15.44 -8.28 -20.66
N GLY A 79 -15.42 -9.36 -19.89
CA GLY A 79 -16.14 -9.47 -18.63
C GLY A 79 -15.35 -10.27 -17.60
N ASN A 80 -15.39 -9.80 -16.39
CA ASN A 80 -14.87 -10.48 -15.20
C ASN A 80 -16.02 -10.62 -14.21
N ILE A 81 -16.29 -11.83 -13.74
CA ILE A 81 -17.26 -12.12 -12.68
C ILE A 81 -16.52 -12.85 -11.57
N VAL A 82 -16.60 -12.33 -10.35
CA VAL A 82 -16.03 -12.94 -9.16
C VAL A 82 -17.12 -13.13 -8.13
N VAL A 83 -17.28 -14.36 -7.70
CA VAL A 83 -18.16 -14.74 -6.58
C VAL A 83 -17.26 -15.30 -5.48
N ASN A 84 -17.26 -14.62 -4.34
CA ASN A 84 -16.49 -15.01 -3.16
C ASN A 84 -17.46 -15.36 -2.04
N ASP A 85 -17.45 -16.60 -1.59
CA ASP A 85 -18.21 -17.11 -0.44
C ASP A 85 -17.23 -17.39 0.69
N ARG A 86 -17.29 -16.61 1.77
CA ARG A 86 -16.41 -16.76 2.93
C ARG A 86 -17.20 -17.06 4.19
N LYS A 87 -16.77 -18.09 4.92
CA LYS A 87 -17.34 -18.48 6.23
C LYS A 87 -16.23 -18.51 7.26
N ARG A 88 -16.40 -17.75 8.35
CA ARG A 88 -15.49 -17.71 9.48
C ARG A 88 -16.19 -18.16 10.74
N TRP A 89 -15.60 -19.14 11.41
CA TRP A 89 -16.02 -19.60 12.72
C TRP A 89 -15.02 -19.14 13.77
N TYR A 90 -15.52 -18.59 14.85
CA TYR A 90 -14.78 -18.29 16.06
C TYR A 90 -15.45 -19.04 17.21
N GLY A 91 -14.78 -20.07 17.74
CA GLY A 91 -15.27 -20.85 18.84
C GLY A 91 -15.18 -20.15 20.20
N ILE A 92 -15.62 -20.82 21.22
CA ILE A 92 -15.72 -20.25 22.58
C ILE A 92 -14.37 -20.06 23.27
N GLN A 93 -13.28 -20.64 22.73
CA GLN A 93 -11.90 -20.45 23.21
C GLN A 93 -11.25 -19.20 22.63
N LEU A 94 -11.96 -18.46 21.77
CA LEU A 94 -11.48 -17.26 21.12
C LEU A 94 -12.31 -16.05 21.55
N PRO A 95 -11.70 -14.86 21.77
CA PRO A 95 -12.41 -13.69 22.27
C PRO A 95 -13.64 -13.29 21.47
N PRO A 96 -13.62 -13.34 20.11
CA PRO A 96 -14.81 -12.99 19.35
C PRO A 96 -15.98 -13.95 19.58
N GLY A 97 -15.69 -15.20 19.93
CA GLY A 97 -16.70 -16.25 20.18
C GLY A 97 -17.06 -16.45 21.63
N GLU A 98 -16.14 -16.21 22.57
CA GLU A 98 -16.32 -16.45 24.01
C GLU A 98 -17.53 -15.69 24.55
N ASN A 99 -17.56 -14.38 24.40
CA ASN A 99 -18.62 -13.49 24.94
C ASN A 99 -20.00 -13.76 24.34
N VAL A 100 -20.06 -14.38 23.17
CA VAL A 100 -21.30 -14.61 22.43
C VAL A 100 -21.63 -16.09 22.23
N LYS A 101 -20.90 -16.99 22.93
CA LYS A 101 -21.07 -18.45 22.85
C LYS A 101 -20.96 -18.97 21.41
N GLY A 102 -19.81 -18.70 20.79
CA GLY A 102 -19.52 -18.99 19.39
C GLY A 102 -20.01 -17.91 18.43
N LEU A 103 -19.24 -17.62 17.40
CA LEU A 103 -19.58 -16.66 16.37
C LEU A 103 -19.29 -17.23 14.98
N LEU A 104 -20.33 -17.30 14.14
CA LEU A 104 -20.20 -17.62 12.72
C LEU A 104 -20.47 -16.35 11.90
N ALA A 105 -19.52 -15.95 11.07
CA ALA A 105 -19.67 -14.86 10.13
C ALA A 105 -19.63 -15.40 8.69
N ILE A 106 -20.65 -15.10 7.91
CA ILE A 106 -20.78 -15.46 6.50
C ILE A 106 -20.78 -14.18 5.69
N SER A 107 -19.97 -14.13 4.64
CA SER A 107 -19.89 -13.01 3.71
C SER A 107 -19.94 -13.52 2.28
N ASN A 108 -20.92 -13.08 1.51
CA ASN A 108 -21.06 -13.34 0.10
C ASN A 108 -20.73 -12.07 -0.67
N VAL A 109 -19.76 -12.12 -1.56
CA VAL A 109 -19.34 -10.97 -2.39
C VAL A 109 -19.50 -11.33 -3.85
N ASN A 110 -20.32 -10.57 -4.55
CA ASN A 110 -20.51 -10.66 -5.99
C ASN A 110 -19.92 -9.41 -6.64
N LYS A 111 -18.97 -9.60 -7.56
CA LYS A 111 -18.37 -8.52 -8.35
C LYS A 111 -18.50 -8.86 -9.82
N SER A 112 -18.92 -7.89 -10.62
CA SER A 112 -18.82 -8.02 -12.08
C SER A 112 -18.32 -6.72 -12.68
N ASN A 113 -17.49 -6.86 -13.69
CA ASN A 113 -16.97 -5.77 -14.48
C ASN A 113 -17.11 -6.13 -15.96
N TYR A 114 -17.71 -5.24 -16.74
CA TYR A 114 -17.90 -5.39 -18.19
C TYR A 114 -17.28 -4.20 -18.90
N THR A 115 -16.49 -4.48 -19.93
CA THR A 115 -15.85 -3.46 -20.76
C THR A 115 -16.16 -3.74 -22.22
N VAL A 116 -16.58 -2.71 -22.95
CA VAL A 116 -16.78 -2.76 -24.40
C VAL A 116 -16.05 -1.58 -25.05
N GLU A 117 -15.11 -1.89 -25.94
CA GLU A 117 -14.34 -0.91 -26.70
C GLU A 117 -14.62 -1.06 -28.18
N ASN A 118 -14.95 0.05 -28.83
CA ASN A 118 -15.12 0.16 -30.27
C ASN A 118 -14.08 1.14 -30.80
N LEU A 119 -13.16 0.67 -31.62
CA LEU A 119 -12.05 1.47 -32.14
C LEU A 119 -12.04 1.43 -33.67
N LEU A 120 -12.07 2.59 -34.28
CA LEU A 120 -11.82 2.76 -35.71
C LEU A 120 -10.40 3.31 -35.88
N ASN A 121 -9.57 2.54 -36.59
CA ASN A 121 -8.19 2.91 -36.89
C ASN A 121 -8.06 3.26 -38.36
N PHE A 122 -7.33 4.32 -38.63
CA PHE A 122 -6.93 4.77 -39.93
C PHE A 122 -5.41 4.78 -40.02
N ASN A 123 -4.85 4.19 -41.10
CA ASN A 123 -3.41 4.18 -41.34
C ASN A 123 -3.16 4.48 -42.82
N MET A 124 -2.31 5.46 -43.09
CA MET A 124 -1.99 5.87 -44.45
C MET A 124 -0.56 6.38 -44.55
N ASP A 125 0.16 5.87 -45.52
CA ASP A 125 1.41 6.48 -45.97
C ASP A 125 1.04 7.65 -46.91
N LEU A 126 1.15 8.90 -46.40
CA LEU A 126 0.86 10.12 -47.18
C LEU A 126 1.86 10.27 -48.31
N THR A 127 3.11 10.00 -47.99
CA THR A 127 4.23 9.94 -48.93
C THR A 127 5.20 8.85 -48.44
N LYS A 128 6.31 8.64 -49.13
CA LYS A 128 7.38 7.73 -48.67
C LYS A 128 7.97 8.13 -47.33
N ASP A 129 7.90 9.41 -47.02
CA ASP A 129 8.54 10.00 -45.83
C ASP A 129 7.56 10.38 -44.73
N PHE A 130 6.25 10.34 -45.00
CA PHE A 130 5.21 10.74 -44.07
C PHE A 130 4.16 9.64 -43.89
N ARG A 131 4.04 9.15 -42.66
CA ARG A 131 3.01 8.17 -42.25
C ARG A 131 2.08 8.81 -41.23
N LEU A 132 0.77 8.71 -41.48
CA LEU A 132 -0.28 9.16 -40.61
C LEU A 132 -1.07 7.94 -40.10
N SER A 133 -1.24 7.85 -38.77
CA SER A 133 -2.22 6.96 -38.18
C SER A 133 -3.15 7.74 -37.25
N ALA A 134 -4.42 7.39 -37.27
CA ALA A 134 -5.43 7.96 -36.39
C ALA A 134 -6.31 6.85 -35.81
N THR A 135 -6.76 7.05 -34.58
CA THR A 135 -7.71 6.17 -33.90
C THR A 135 -8.82 7.04 -33.31
N ALA A 136 -10.06 6.67 -33.58
CA ALA A 136 -11.23 7.19 -32.87
C ALA A 136 -11.94 6.05 -32.17
N GLY A 137 -12.44 6.28 -30.97
CA GLY A 137 -13.05 5.19 -30.21
C GLY A 137 -14.07 5.63 -29.18
N ILE A 138 -14.91 4.66 -28.83
CA ILE A 138 -15.88 4.76 -27.72
C ILE A 138 -15.63 3.55 -26.82
N THR A 139 -15.49 3.79 -25.52
CA THR A 139 -15.37 2.75 -24.51
C THR A 139 -16.47 2.89 -23.46
N TYR A 140 -17.01 1.78 -23.03
CA TYR A 140 -18.00 1.69 -21.96
C TYR A 140 -17.56 0.68 -20.95
N ASP A 141 -17.50 1.10 -19.68
CA ASP A 141 -17.20 0.24 -18.54
C ASP A 141 -18.36 0.28 -17.56
N GLU A 142 -18.72 -0.89 -17.06
CA GLU A 142 -19.75 -1.05 -16.04
C GLU A 142 -19.24 -1.94 -14.92
N TYR A 143 -19.45 -1.50 -13.69
CA TYR A 143 -19.01 -2.20 -12.49
C TYR A 143 -20.17 -2.39 -11.53
N HIS A 144 -20.34 -3.62 -11.06
CA HIS A 144 -21.29 -4.01 -10.03
C HIS A 144 -20.57 -4.68 -8.87
N PHE A 145 -20.92 -4.29 -7.68
CA PHE A 145 -20.45 -4.91 -6.44
C PHE A 145 -21.61 -5.03 -5.48
N LEU A 146 -21.82 -6.24 -4.98
CA LEU A 146 -22.79 -6.54 -3.94
C LEU A 146 -22.10 -7.38 -2.87
N THR A 147 -22.25 -7.00 -1.61
CA THR A 147 -21.86 -7.86 -0.49
C THR A 147 -23.02 -8.01 0.49
N GLU A 148 -23.25 -9.25 0.88
CA GLU A 148 -24.27 -9.66 1.84
C GLU A 148 -23.56 -10.35 3.01
N ASN A 149 -23.87 -9.89 4.22
CA ASN A 149 -23.22 -10.40 5.43
C ASN A 149 -24.27 -10.89 6.41
N VAL A 150 -24.07 -12.12 6.89
CA VAL A 150 -24.91 -12.74 7.92
C VAL A 150 -24.02 -13.23 9.04
N SER A 151 -24.40 -13.01 10.28
CA SER A 151 -23.70 -13.60 11.42
C SER A 151 -24.68 -14.31 12.35
N GLY A 152 -24.20 -15.42 12.92
CA GLY A 152 -24.92 -16.16 13.95
C GLY A 152 -24.10 -16.25 15.23
N ASN A 153 -24.77 -16.24 16.37
CA ASN A 153 -24.13 -16.44 17.66
C ASN A 153 -25.03 -17.23 18.63
N THR A 154 -24.53 -17.48 19.84
CA THR A 154 -25.25 -18.24 20.88
C THR A 154 -25.56 -19.67 20.41
N PHE A 155 -24.53 -20.39 20.01
CA PHE A 155 -24.66 -21.77 19.54
C PHE A 155 -24.82 -22.73 20.72
N SER A 156 -25.63 -23.76 20.53
CA SER A 156 -25.79 -24.89 21.46
C SER A 156 -24.93 -26.09 21.01
N ILE A 157 -24.55 -26.16 19.73
CA ILE A 157 -23.72 -27.24 19.15
C ILE A 157 -22.54 -26.57 18.43
N TYR A 158 -21.34 -26.68 19.01
CA TYR A 158 -20.13 -26.03 18.48
C TYR A 158 -19.46 -26.83 17.33
N ASP A 159 -19.62 -28.16 17.32
CA ASP A 159 -18.95 -29.04 16.33
C ASP A 159 -19.40 -28.79 14.88
N LEU A 160 -20.57 -28.17 14.69
CA LEU A 160 -21.06 -27.83 13.35
C LEU A 160 -20.29 -26.64 12.72
N ARG A 161 -19.66 -25.81 13.53
CA ARG A 161 -18.79 -24.69 13.10
C ARG A 161 -19.38 -23.90 11.93
N THR A 162 -18.68 -23.85 10.79
CA THR A 162 -19.10 -23.12 9.57
C THR A 162 -20.37 -23.65 8.91
N LYS A 163 -20.90 -24.81 9.35
CA LYS A 163 -22.16 -25.42 8.85
C LYS A 163 -23.34 -25.18 9.77
N GLY A 164 -23.13 -24.56 10.92
CA GLY A 164 -24.07 -24.54 12.02
C GLY A 164 -25.03 -23.36 12.10
N LEU A 165 -25.16 -22.51 11.06
CA LEU A 165 -25.98 -21.27 11.14
C LEU A 165 -27.42 -21.51 11.63
N SER A 166 -28.04 -22.63 11.25
CA SER A 166 -29.39 -23.00 11.66
C SER A 166 -29.51 -23.30 13.17
N ASN A 167 -28.39 -23.53 13.89
CA ASN A 167 -28.34 -23.77 15.33
C ASN A 167 -27.93 -22.54 16.13
N ALA A 168 -27.83 -21.38 15.48
CA ALA A 168 -27.57 -20.12 16.16
C ALA A 168 -28.80 -19.67 16.92
N GLY A 169 -28.66 -19.35 18.20
CA GLY A 169 -29.70 -18.79 19.02
C GLY A 169 -30.10 -17.37 18.59
N LYS A 170 -29.13 -16.65 17.95
CA LYS A 170 -29.37 -15.33 17.40
C LYS A 170 -28.69 -15.23 16.03
N VAL A 171 -29.45 -14.78 15.03
CA VAL A 171 -28.96 -14.48 13.67
C VAL A 171 -29.12 -12.98 13.41
N ASP A 172 -28.05 -12.35 12.91
CA ASP A 172 -28.02 -10.95 12.53
C ASP A 172 -27.70 -10.84 11.03
N VAL A 173 -28.63 -10.28 10.28
CA VAL A 173 -28.50 -10.04 8.84
C VAL A 173 -28.15 -8.56 8.65
N LYS A 174 -26.97 -8.31 8.11
CA LYS A 174 -26.51 -6.94 7.83
C LYS A 174 -27.14 -6.42 6.55
N GLN A 175 -27.40 -5.10 6.52
CA GLN A 175 -27.81 -4.46 5.29
C GLN A 175 -26.80 -4.72 4.19
N PRO A 176 -27.24 -5.16 2.99
CA PRO A 176 -26.35 -5.34 1.84
C PRO A 176 -25.63 -4.04 1.48
N ILE A 177 -24.39 -4.15 1.04
CA ILE A 177 -23.63 -3.02 0.48
C ILE A 177 -23.57 -3.20 -1.02
N GLN A 178 -24.15 -2.27 -1.76
CA GLN A 178 -24.16 -2.25 -3.21
C GLN A 178 -23.37 -1.04 -3.72
N LYS A 179 -22.50 -1.25 -4.71
CA LYS A 179 -21.68 -0.20 -5.34
C LYS A 179 -21.69 -0.42 -6.85
N ASP A 180 -22.42 0.41 -7.56
CA ASP A 180 -22.53 0.34 -9.01
C ASP A 180 -22.05 1.65 -9.62
N TYR A 181 -21.30 1.56 -10.72
CA TYR A 181 -20.96 2.74 -11.51
C TYR A 181 -20.73 2.40 -12.98
N GLN A 182 -20.85 3.41 -13.82
CA GLN A 182 -20.63 3.35 -15.24
C GLN A 182 -19.66 4.44 -15.66
N LEU A 183 -18.82 4.12 -16.65
CA LEU A 183 -17.89 5.05 -17.28
C LEU A 183 -18.05 4.96 -18.80
N LEU A 184 -18.41 6.08 -19.42
CA LEU A 184 -18.46 6.22 -20.87
C LEU A 184 -17.35 7.16 -21.32
N SER A 185 -16.56 6.73 -22.31
CA SER A 185 -15.42 7.49 -22.77
C SER A 185 -15.39 7.59 -24.30
N TYR A 186 -15.00 8.78 -24.79
CA TYR A 186 -14.68 9.03 -26.17
C TYR A 186 -13.19 9.32 -26.29
N LEU A 187 -12.54 8.77 -27.28
CA LEU A 187 -11.12 8.99 -27.51
C LEU A 187 -10.83 9.29 -28.99
N GLY A 188 -9.88 10.19 -29.19
CA GLY A 188 -9.27 10.48 -30.48
C GLY A 188 -7.77 10.56 -30.32
N ARG A 189 -7.01 9.90 -31.21
CA ARG A 189 -5.56 9.94 -31.26
C ARG A 189 -5.08 10.08 -32.69
N VAL A 190 -4.05 10.88 -32.90
CA VAL A 190 -3.34 11.04 -34.17
C VAL A 190 -1.85 10.85 -33.92
N ASN A 191 -1.21 10.03 -34.73
CA ASN A 191 0.23 9.86 -34.76
C ASN A 191 0.74 10.22 -36.18
N LEU A 192 1.77 11.03 -36.22
CA LEU A 192 2.49 11.42 -37.44
C LEU A 192 3.94 11.00 -37.30
N SER A 193 4.42 10.23 -38.26
CA SER A 193 5.85 9.93 -38.44
C SER A 193 6.35 10.64 -39.69
N ALA A 194 7.39 11.44 -39.55
CA ALA A 194 8.01 12.17 -40.65
C ALA A 194 9.47 11.74 -40.78
N TYR A 195 9.86 11.31 -42.01
CA TYR A 195 11.22 10.86 -42.38
C TYR A 195 11.77 9.73 -41.50
N ASP A 196 10.90 8.97 -40.82
CA ASP A 196 11.26 8.01 -39.75
C ASP A 196 12.10 8.59 -38.62
N LYS A 197 12.16 9.92 -38.51
CA LYS A 197 12.97 10.68 -37.55
C LYS A 197 12.11 11.39 -36.50
N TYR A 198 11.07 12.06 -36.94
CA TYR A 198 10.21 12.91 -36.09
C TYR A 198 8.88 12.20 -35.86
N LEU A 199 8.59 11.90 -34.61
CA LEU A 199 7.36 11.22 -34.20
C LEU A 199 6.51 12.17 -33.37
N LEU A 200 5.30 12.45 -33.82
CA LEU A 200 4.32 13.28 -33.14
C LEU A 200 3.12 12.44 -32.76
N THR A 201 2.68 12.53 -31.53
CA THR A 201 1.40 11.96 -31.07
C THR A 201 0.58 13.05 -30.40
N ALA A 202 -0.69 13.17 -30.76
CA ALA A 202 -1.66 13.99 -30.05
C ALA A 202 -2.90 13.15 -29.75
N SER A 203 -3.47 13.27 -28.57
CA SER A 203 -4.72 12.59 -28.22
C SER A 203 -5.59 13.43 -27.29
N LEU A 204 -6.89 13.21 -27.39
CA LEU A 204 -7.89 13.75 -26.47
C LEU A 204 -8.81 12.62 -26.05
N ARG A 205 -9.03 12.50 -24.74
CA ARG A 205 -10.02 11.60 -24.15
C ARG A 205 -11.03 12.39 -23.34
N ALA A 206 -12.31 12.09 -23.52
CA ALA A 206 -13.40 12.62 -22.75
C ALA A 206 -14.05 11.49 -21.96
N ASP A 207 -14.00 11.54 -20.63
CA ASP A 207 -14.50 10.50 -19.74
C ASP A 207 -15.70 11.03 -18.93
N GLY A 208 -16.81 10.29 -18.97
CA GLY A 208 -18.04 10.59 -18.25
C GLY A 208 -18.38 9.51 -17.22
N SER A 209 -18.25 9.85 -15.93
CA SER A 209 -18.48 8.92 -14.81
C SER A 209 -19.83 9.16 -14.14
N SER A 210 -20.55 8.07 -13.84
CA SER A 210 -21.79 8.11 -13.06
C SER A 210 -21.60 8.43 -11.58
N LYS A 211 -20.37 8.39 -11.07
CA LYS A 211 -20.06 8.73 -9.67
C LYS A 211 -20.26 10.21 -9.36
N PHE A 212 -20.16 11.07 -10.38
CA PHE A 212 -20.34 12.51 -10.23
C PHE A 212 -21.73 12.97 -10.68
N LYS A 213 -22.18 14.07 -10.13
CA LYS A 213 -23.48 14.67 -10.48
C LYS A 213 -23.47 15.23 -11.90
N LYS A 214 -24.66 15.37 -12.51
CA LYS A 214 -24.85 16.01 -13.81
C LYS A 214 -24.23 17.41 -13.79
N GLY A 215 -23.32 17.69 -14.73
CA GLY A 215 -22.50 18.91 -14.78
C GLY A 215 -21.04 18.66 -14.48
N ASN A 216 -20.70 17.73 -13.56
CA ASN A 216 -19.32 17.39 -13.21
C ASN A 216 -18.90 15.99 -13.70
N ARG A 217 -19.79 15.28 -14.40
CA ARG A 217 -19.53 13.90 -14.89
C ARG A 217 -18.38 13.83 -15.87
N TRP A 218 -18.30 14.80 -16.78
CA TRP A 218 -17.36 14.79 -17.90
C TRP A 218 -16.09 15.53 -17.58
N ALA A 219 -14.97 14.88 -17.89
CA ALA A 219 -13.65 15.49 -17.88
C ALA A 219 -12.91 15.22 -19.19
N TYR A 220 -12.01 16.13 -19.57
CA TYR A 220 -11.26 16.09 -20.81
C TYR A 220 -9.78 15.98 -20.50
N PHE A 221 -9.11 15.04 -21.13
CA PHE A 221 -7.71 14.70 -20.88
C PHE A 221 -6.91 14.77 -22.18
N PRO A 222 -6.34 15.92 -22.51
CA PRO A 222 -5.45 16.07 -23.65
C PRO A 222 -4.08 15.45 -23.35
N SER A 223 -3.43 14.92 -24.40
CA SER A 223 -2.03 14.57 -24.35
C SER A 223 -1.32 14.87 -25.67
N PHE A 224 -0.02 15.15 -25.55
CA PHE A 224 0.86 15.45 -26.67
C PHE A 224 2.25 14.88 -26.41
N SER A 225 2.87 14.28 -27.40
CA SER A 225 4.26 13.86 -27.33
C SER A 225 5.00 14.06 -28.64
N LEU A 226 6.27 14.45 -28.51
CA LEU A 226 7.20 14.61 -29.61
C LEU A 226 8.43 13.73 -29.31
N ALA A 227 8.89 13.00 -30.32
CA ALA A 227 10.15 12.25 -30.23
C ALA A 227 10.99 12.48 -31.49
N TRP A 228 12.30 12.64 -31.29
CA TRP A 228 13.29 12.81 -32.33
C TRP A 228 14.32 11.68 -32.28
N ARG A 229 14.36 10.89 -33.33
CA ARG A 229 15.31 9.82 -33.54
C ARG A 229 16.58 10.36 -34.16
N MET A 230 17.46 10.87 -33.32
CA MET A 230 18.69 11.55 -33.76
C MET A 230 19.62 10.60 -34.52
N GLU A 231 19.63 9.32 -34.19
CA GLU A 231 20.44 8.31 -34.88
C GLU A 231 20.08 8.17 -36.36
N GLN A 232 18.90 8.65 -36.79
CA GLN A 232 18.50 8.64 -38.21
C GLN A 232 18.98 9.86 -38.99
N GLU A 233 19.61 10.84 -38.34
CA GLU A 233 20.18 12.01 -39.00
C GLU A 233 21.42 11.68 -39.83
N ALA A 234 21.60 12.35 -40.97
CA ALA A 234 22.68 12.04 -41.90
C ALA A 234 24.09 12.13 -41.26
N TYR A 235 24.26 13.10 -40.34
CA TYR A 235 25.52 13.30 -39.62
C TYR A 235 25.78 12.27 -38.50
N MET A 236 24.76 11.51 -38.07
CA MET A 236 24.84 10.46 -37.05
C MET A 236 25.02 9.05 -37.65
N LYS A 237 24.62 8.86 -38.92
CA LYS A 237 24.64 7.53 -39.56
C LYS A 237 26.03 6.89 -39.70
N ASN A 238 27.07 7.70 -39.64
CA ASN A 238 28.46 7.21 -39.74
C ASN A 238 29.08 6.86 -38.40
N ILE A 239 28.27 6.88 -37.31
CA ILE A 239 28.74 6.54 -35.95
C ILE A 239 28.39 5.08 -35.68
N ASP A 240 29.30 4.16 -36.04
CA ASP A 240 29.09 2.71 -36.02
C ASP A 240 28.74 2.15 -34.62
N TRP A 241 29.24 2.79 -33.56
CA TRP A 241 28.97 2.35 -32.19
C TRP A 241 27.62 2.85 -31.64
N LEU A 242 26.99 3.83 -32.28
CA LEU A 242 25.68 4.39 -31.87
C LEU A 242 24.56 3.66 -32.62
N SER A 243 23.73 2.92 -31.91
CA SER A 243 22.62 2.18 -32.48
C SER A 243 21.26 2.84 -32.25
N GLN A 244 21.15 3.67 -31.21
CA GLN A 244 19.94 4.41 -30.88
C GLN A 244 20.32 5.69 -30.13
N LEU A 245 19.69 6.80 -30.52
CA LEU A 245 19.70 8.05 -29.76
C LEU A 245 18.40 8.79 -30.03
N LYS A 246 17.46 8.71 -29.08
CA LYS A 246 16.14 9.29 -29.23
C LYS A 246 15.82 10.21 -28.06
N VAL A 247 15.52 11.46 -28.36
CA VAL A 247 15.01 12.44 -27.39
C VAL A 247 13.49 12.46 -27.50
N ARG A 248 12.82 12.52 -26.35
CA ARG A 248 11.35 12.60 -26.27
C ARG A 248 10.90 13.59 -25.21
N VAL A 249 9.80 14.29 -25.51
CA VAL A 249 9.11 15.19 -24.60
C VAL A 249 7.62 14.92 -24.72
N GLY A 250 6.94 14.87 -23.59
CA GLY A 250 5.50 14.66 -23.56
C GLY A 250 4.82 15.48 -22.48
N TYR A 251 3.57 15.82 -22.77
CA TYR A 251 2.62 16.36 -21.82
C TYR A 251 1.35 15.50 -21.87
N GLY A 252 0.74 15.27 -20.71
CA GLY A 252 -0.55 14.60 -20.67
C GLY A 252 -1.30 14.89 -19.38
N GLU A 253 -2.62 14.88 -19.49
CA GLU A 253 -3.51 14.94 -18.34
C GLU A 253 -4.18 13.59 -18.14
N THR A 254 -4.38 13.22 -16.86
CA THR A 254 -5.14 12.05 -16.43
C THR A 254 -6.10 12.45 -15.32
N GLY A 255 -7.24 11.76 -15.27
CA GLY A 255 -8.23 11.94 -14.22
C GLY A 255 -8.31 10.77 -13.28
N ASN A 256 -8.67 11.05 -12.04
CA ASN A 256 -9.01 10.04 -11.04
C ASN A 256 -10.45 10.28 -10.55
N GLN A 257 -11.24 9.19 -10.52
CA GLN A 257 -12.60 9.14 -9.95
C GLN A 257 -12.64 8.31 -8.66
N GLY A 258 -11.59 8.37 -7.85
CA GLY A 258 -11.31 7.50 -6.72
C GLY A 258 -12.25 7.68 -5.51
N ILE A 259 -13.54 7.97 -5.75
CA ILE A 259 -14.60 7.97 -4.74
C ILE A 259 -15.48 6.73 -4.86
N ASP A 260 -16.11 6.36 -3.77
CA ASP A 260 -17.17 5.35 -3.81
C ASP A 260 -18.38 5.86 -4.63
N PRO A 261 -19.13 4.99 -5.31
CA PRO A 261 -20.39 5.38 -5.93
C PRO A 261 -21.33 6.05 -4.92
N TYR A 262 -22.13 6.98 -5.41
CA TYR A 262 -23.16 7.69 -4.62
C TYR A 262 -22.64 8.72 -3.61
N GLN A 263 -21.32 8.92 -3.43
CA GLN A 263 -20.79 9.93 -2.50
C GLN A 263 -21.12 11.38 -2.88
N SER A 264 -21.52 11.63 -4.12
CA SER A 264 -22.07 12.92 -4.53
C SER A 264 -23.53 13.14 -4.14
N LEU A 265 -24.17 12.12 -3.50
CA LEU A 265 -25.58 12.11 -3.09
C LEU A 265 -25.69 11.98 -1.57
N SER A 266 -26.85 12.31 -1.02
CA SER A 266 -27.18 11.98 0.37
C SER A 266 -27.43 10.48 0.51
N ILE A 267 -26.64 9.82 1.34
CA ILE A 267 -26.80 8.39 1.64
C ILE A 267 -27.54 8.28 2.98
N TYR A 268 -28.54 7.41 3.03
CA TYR A 268 -29.29 7.10 4.24
C TYR A 268 -28.81 5.77 4.82
N GLU A 269 -28.81 5.68 6.15
CA GLU A 269 -28.55 4.41 6.87
C GLU A 269 -29.58 4.22 7.99
N ASN A 270 -29.86 2.96 8.31
CA ASN A 270 -30.61 2.59 9.50
C ASN A 270 -29.67 2.68 10.71
N LYS A 271 -29.94 3.54 11.67
CA LYS A 271 -28.96 3.77 12.75
C LYS A 271 -29.50 3.69 14.17
N VAL A 272 -30.67 4.18 14.42
CA VAL A 272 -31.17 4.29 15.78
C VAL A 272 -32.47 3.55 15.91
N ASP A 273 -32.47 2.58 16.82
CA ASP A 273 -33.69 1.95 17.26
C ASP A 273 -34.33 2.83 18.37
N TYR A 274 -35.57 3.16 18.23
CA TYR A 274 -36.35 3.83 19.27
C TYR A 274 -37.61 3.01 19.59
N ALA A 275 -38.11 3.15 20.78
CA ALA A 275 -39.38 2.53 21.16
C ALA A 275 -40.53 3.49 20.83
N ASP A 276 -41.60 2.98 20.22
CA ASP A 276 -42.88 3.70 20.13
C ASP A 276 -43.58 3.77 21.49
N GLY A 277 -44.74 4.43 21.54
CA GLY A 277 -45.52 4.56 22.77
C GLY A 277 -46.00 3.23 23.37
N ASP A 278 -45.98 2.15 22.59
CA ASP A 278 -46.37 0.79 22.98
C ASP A 278 -45.17 -0.10 23.30
N GLY A 279 -43.93 0.46 23.24
CA GLY A 279 -42.68 -0.26 23.52
C GLY A 279 -42.14 -1.09 22.36
N ASN A 280 -42.73 -0.98 21.15
CA ASN A 280 -42.20 -1.68 19.98
C ASN A 280 -40.91 -0.99 19.47
N LYS A 281 -39.97 -1.81 19.06
CA LYS A 281 -38.70 -1.34 18.47
C LYS A 281 -38.93 -0.84 17.05
N LEU A 282 -38.74 0.44 16.82
CA LEU A 282 -38.75 1.07 15.51
C LEU A 282 -37.33 1.49 15.13
N THR A 283 -36.97 1.34 13.85
CA THR A 283 -35.67 1.75 13.35
C THR A 283 -35.80 3.04 12.54
N SER A 284 -35.08 4.08 12.94
CA SER A 284 -35.05 5.35 12.22
C SER A 284 -34.02 5.33 11.08
N MET A 285 -34.31 6.07 10.02
CA MET A 285 -33.36 6.37 8.96
C MET A 285 -32.66 7.69 9.25
N GLN A 286 -31.35 7.70 9.15
CA GLN A 286 -30.52 8.88 9.32
C GLN A 286 -29.72 9.13 8.05
N ILE A 287 -29.47 10.40 7.70
CA ILE A 287 -28.52 10.73 6.64
C ILE A 287 -27.11 10.39 7.15
N LYS A 288 -26.41 9.50 6.42
CA LYS A 288 -25.08 9.02 6.76
C LYS A 288 -23.98 9.99 6.36
N SER A 289 -24.09 10.58 5.18
CA SER A 289 -23.07 11.47 4.61
C SER A 289 -23.69 12.74 4.08
N LEU A 290 -22.99 13.84 4.32
CA LEU A 290 -23.36 15.12 3.74
C LEU A 290 -23.14 15.06 2.23
N GLN A 291 -24.17 15.44 1.47
CA GLN A 291 -24.12 15.55 0.03
C GLN A 291 -23.11 16.64 -0.40
N ASN A 292 -22.31 16.33 -1.43
CA ASN A 292 -21.51 17.33 -2.11
C ASN A 292 -21.71 17.26 -3.64
N GLU A 293 -22.58 18.13 -4.14
CA GLU A 293 -22.89 18.21 -5.57
C GLU A 293 -21.74 18.77 -6.42
N GLY A 294 -20.79 19.45 -5.77
CA GLY A 294 -19.62 20.06 -6.40
C GLY A 294 -18.49 19.06 -6.71
N LEU A 295 -18.62 17.79 -6.27
CA LEU A 295 -17.59 16.78 -6.54
C LEU A 295 -17.32 16.63 -8.04
N LYS A 296 -16.03 16.66 -8.38
CA LYS A 296 -15.51 16.54 -9.74
C LYS A 296 -14.27 15.65 -9.78
N TRP A 297 -13.78 15.41 -10.97
CA TRP A 297 -12.56 14.65 -11.21
C TRP A 297 -11.33 15.31 -10.58
N GLU A 298 -10.53 14.52 -9.88
CA GLU A 298 -9.15 14.86 -9.54
C GLU A 298 -8.32 14.82 -10.83
N ARG A 299 -7.41 15.78 -11.03
CA ARG A 299 -6.63 15.94 -12.26
C ARG A 299 -5.14 15.91 -11.97
N THR A 300 -4.41 15.10 -12.75
CA THR A 300 -2.95 15.10 -12.77
C THR A 300 -2.45 15.55 -14.13
N SER A 301 -1.73 16.64 -14.16
CA SER A 301 -0.95 17.08 -15.33
C SER A 301 0.48 16.60 -15.21
N SER A 302 1.02 16.01 -16.26
CA SER A 302 2.35 15.40 -16.28
C SER A 302 3.17 15.91 -17.44
N TRP A 303 4.38 16.41 -17.16
CA TRP A 303 5.45 16.61 -18.12
C TRP A 303 6.47 15.49 -17.99
N ASN A 304 6.95 15.00 -19.10
CA ASN A 304 8.01 14.00 -19.18
C ASN A 304 9.01 14.40 -20.25
N ALA A 305 10.30 14.30 -19.94
CA ALA A 305 11.39 14.44 -20.89
C ALA A 305 12.30 13.23 -20.76
N GLY A 306 12.64 12.60 -21.87
CA GLY A 306 13.41 11.35 -21.86
C GLY A 306 14.45 11.28 -22.97
N LEU A 307 15.48 10.48 -22.70
CA LEU A 307 16.54 10.14 -23.62
C LEU A 307 16.69 8.61 -23.66
N ASP A 308 16.44 8.02 -24.83
CA ASP A 308 16.71 6.60 -25.07
C ASP A 308 18.04 6.51 -25.84
N PHE A 309 18.94 5.64 -25.40
CA PHE A 309 20.22 5.43 -26.04
C PHE A 309 20.54 3.95 -26.22
N GLY A 310 21.30 3.65 -27.25
CA GLY A 310 21.77 2.30 -27.53
C GLY A 310 23.12 2.33 -28.20
N PHE A 311 24.04 1.45 -27.78
CA PHE A 311 25.40 1.39 -28.26
C PHE A 311 25.76 -0.04 -28.65
N PHE A 312 26.78 -0.15 -29.55
CA PHE A 312 27.42 -1.41 -29.95
C PHE A 312 26.39 -2.43 -30.50
N ASN A 313 25.60 -1.99 -31.49
CA ASN A 313 24.50 -2.79 -32.09
C ASN A 313 23.52 -3.34 -31.08
N GLY A 314 23.09 -2.47 -30.14
CA GLY A 314 22.10 -2.80 -29.12
C GLY A 314 22.63 -3.68 -27.98
N ARG A 315 23.97 -3.85 -27.86
CA ARG A 315 24.53 -4.58 -26.71
C ARG A 315 24.39 -3.80 -25.39
N LEU A 316 24.38 -2.49 -25.47
CA LEU A 316 24.15 -1.60 -24.33
C LEU A 316 22.99 -0.68 -24.67
N ASN A 317 21.91 -0.77 -23.92
CA ASN A 317 20.71 0.06 -24.08
C ASN A 317 20.32 0.67 -22.75
N GLY A 318 19.81 1.89 -22.78
CA GLY A 318 19.31 2.53 -21.58
C GLY A 318 18.34 3.65 -21.88
N ALA A 319 17.70 4.12 -20.84
CA ALA A 319 16.84 5.28 -20.87
C ALA A 319 17.09 6.15 -19.63
N PHE A 320 16.97 7.44 -19.82
CA PHE A 320 16.93 8.44 -18.77
C PHE A 320 15.64 9.23 -18.92
N ASP A 321 14.85 9.34 -17.84
CA ASP A 321 13.61 10.04 -17.80
C ASP A 321 13.59 11.06 -16.66
N TYR A 322 13.10 12.25 -16.93
CA TYR A 322 12.71 13.25 -15.95
C TYR A 322 11.22 13.48 -16.05
N TYR A 323 10.52 13.51 -14.93
CA TYR A 323 9.10 13.81 -14.89
C TYR A 323 8.76 14.84 -13.81
N ARG A 324 7.67 15.58 -14.08
CA ARG A 324 7.00 16.45 -13.12
C ARG A 324 5.50 16.28 -13.27
N LYS A 325 4.85 15.80 -12.20
CA LYS A 325 3.40 15.56 -12.13
C LYS A 325 2.82 16.48 -11.07
N ASN A 326 1.78 17.22 -11.44
CA ASN A 326 1.02 18.07 -10.53
C ASN A 326 -0.41 17.55 -10.47
N THR A 327 -0.84 17.06 -9.30
CA THR A 327 -2.18 16.58 -9.03
C THR A 327 -2.93 17.66 -8.26
N LYS A 328 -4.10 18.04 -8.76
CA LYS A 328 -4.98 19.08 -8.21
C LYS A 328 -6.37 18.52 -7.97
N ASP A 329 -7.14 19.24 -7.16
CA ASP A 329 -8.52 18.86 -6.84
C ASP A 329 -8.57 17.46 -6.20
N LEU A 330 -7.64 17.16 -5.28
CA LEU A 330 -7.56 15.85 -4.60
C LEU A 330 -8.92 15.50 -3.99
N LEU A 331 -9.34 14.25 -4.17
CA LEU A 331 -10.55 13.72 -3.57
C LEU A 331 -10.24 13.31 -2.14
N VAL A 332 -10.61 14.16 -1.17
CA VAL A 332 -10.29 13.97 0.25
C VAL A 332 -11.55 13.97 1.10
N GLU A 333 -11.52 13.18 2.17
CA GLU A 333 -12.56 13.14 3.18
C GLU A 333 -12.19 14.13 4.30
N ARG A 334 -12.92 15.24 4.36
CA ARG A 334 -12.69 16.30 5.35
C ARG A 334 -13.55 16.06 6.58
N ALA A 335 -12.93 16.09 7.76
CA ALA A 335 -13.65 16.04 9.03
C ALA A 335 -14.49 17.31 9.24
N LEU A 336 -15.68 17.14 9.78
CA LEU A 336 -16.61 18.23 10.09
C LEU A 336 -16.76 18.39 11.60
N PRO A 337 -17.06 19.60 12.08
CA PRO A 337 -17.44 19.81 13.47
C PRO A 337 -18.68 18.97 13.83
N TYR A 338 -18.73 18.42 15.02
CA TYR A 338 -19.88 17.61 15.50
C TYR A 338 -21.20 18.36 15.45
N SER A 339 -21.18 19.69 15.54
CA SER A 339 -22.37 20.54 15.40
C SER A 339 -23.04 20.46 14.03
N SER A 340 -22.33 19.99 12.99
CA SER A 340 -22.91 19.76 11.66
C SER A 340 -23.82 18.52 11.59
N GLY A 341 -23.76 17.64 12.59
CA GLY A 341 -24.44 16.34 12.58
C GLY A 341 -23.77 15.28 11.71
N PHE A 342 -22.65 15.60 11.05
CA PHE A 342 -21.90 14.69 10.18
C PHE A 342 -20.45 14.61 10.64
N ALA A 343 -19.86 13.41 10.50
CA ALA A 343 -18.44 13.21 10.83
C ALA A 343 -17.51 13.76 9.74
N THR A 344 -17.87 13.53 8.47
CA THR A 344 -17.02 13.86 7.32
C THR A 344 -17.84 14.28 6.11
N VAL A 345 -17.17 14.96 5.16
CA VAL A 345 -17.68 15.24 3.82
C VAL A 345 -16.59 14.99 2.80
N MET A 346 -16.93 14.39 1.66
CA MET A 346 -16.01 14.25 0.53
C MET A 346 -15.92 15.55 -0.26
N ILE A 347 -14.72 16.07 -0.49
CA ILE A 347 -14.48 17.34 -1.23
C ILE A 347 -13.30 17.18 -2.20
N ASN A 348 -13.22 18.12 -3.15
CA ASN A 348 -12.04 18.30 -3.98
C ASN A 348 -11.19 19.42 -3.39
N GLU A 349 -10.12 19.05 -2.69
CA GLU A 349 -9.25 20.03 -2.04
C GLU A 349 -7.82 19.53 -1.99
N GLY A 350 -6.88 20.47 -2.15
CA GLY A 350 -5.46 20.20 -2.07
C GLY A 350 -4.78 19.89 -3.40
N SER A 351 -3.45 19.92 -3.36
CA SER A 351 -2.60 19.57 -4.49
C SER A 351 -1.29 18.93 -4.06
N LEU A 352 -0.78 18.05 -4.93
CA LEU A 352 0.49 17.34 -4.75
C LEU A 352 1.40 17.58 -5.96
N LEU A 353 2.65 17.86 -5.70
CA LEU A 353 3.72 17.86 -6.70
C LEU A 353 4.56 16.60 -6.54
N ASN A 354 4.69 15.85 -7.62
CA ASN A 354 5.57 14.69 -7.71
C ASN A 354 6.58 14.94 -8.83
N LYS A 355 7.88 14.85 -8.52
CA LYS A 355 8.97 15.04 -9.49
C LYS A 355 10.07 14.04 -9.24
N GLY A 356 10.70 13.60 -10.31
CA GLY A 356 11.75 12.62 -10.19
C GLY A 356 12.46 12.35 -11.49
N PHE A 357 13.48 11.52 -11.39
CA PHE A 357 14.16 10.98 -12.55
C PHE A 357 14.38 9.49 -12.38
N GLU A 358 14.38 8.81 -13.50
CA GLU A 358 14.54 7.38 -13.60
C GLU A 358 15.65 7.09 -14.59
N PHE A 359 16.50 6.12 -14.27
CA PHE A 359 17.54 5.63 -15.14
C PHE A 359 17.43 4.13 -15.27
N SER A 360 17.50 3.62 -16.48
CA SER A 360 17.54 2.19 -16.76
C SER A 360 18.69 1.85 -17.71
N LEU A 361 19.34 0.72 -17.46
CA LEU A 361 20.42 0.22 -18.28
C LEU A 361 20.26 -1.29 -18.48
N ASN A 362 20.50 -1.76 -19.70
CA ASN A 362 20.57 -3.18 -20.04
C ASN A 362 21.79 -3.44 -20.91
N ALA A 363 22.57 -4.45 -20.56
CA ALA A 363 23.83 -4.77 -21.25
C ALA A 363 23.96 -6.27 -21.50
N ASP A 364 24.30 -6.64 -22.75
CA ASP A 364 24.81 -7.95 -23.11
C ASP A 364 26.33 -7.98 -22.92
N ILE A 365 26.75 -8.40 -21.72
CA ILE A 365 28.19 -8.41 -21.34
C ILE A 365 28.96 -9.44 -22.20
N ILE A 366 28.39 -10.65 -22.31
CA ILE A 366 28.95 -11.74 -23.10
C ILE A 366 27.94 -12.21 -24.15
N ARG A 367 28.36 -12.35 -25.36
CA ARG A 367 27.59 -12.88 -26.50
C ARG A 367 28.52 -13.66 -27.44
N SER A 368 29.06 -14.76 -26.94
CA SER A 368 30.11 -15.52 -27.68
C SER A 368 30.21 -16.98 -27.22
N ASN A 369 30.53 -17.89 -28.13
CA ASN A 369 30.85 -19.30 -27.87
C ASN A 369 29.79 -20.07 -27.06
N GLY A 370 28.51 -19.79 -27.30
CA GLY A 370 27.40 -20.43 -26.56
C GLY A 370 27.13 -19.84 -25.18
N TRP A 371 27.90 -18.85 -24.78
CA TRP A 371 27.64 -18.05 -23.58
C TRP A 371 26.91 -16.77 -23.94
N LYS A 372 25.90 -16.45 -23.15
CA LYS A 372 25.23 -15.15 -23.15
C LYS A 372 25.10 -14.70 -21.71
N TRP A 373 25.56 -13.49 -21.44
CA TRP A 373 25.37 -12.88 -20.13
C TRP A 373 24.74 -11.50 -20.31
N ASN A 374 23.51 -11.39 -19.85
CA ASN A 374 22.75 -10.15 -19.83
C ASN A 374 22.63 -9.65 -18.40
N VAL A 375 22.81 -8.34 -18.23
CA VAL A 375 22.67 -7.62 -16.95
C VAL A 375 21.78 -6.42 -17.21
N GLY A 376 20.79 -6.23 -16.36
CA GLY A 376 19.90 -5.07 -16.40
C GLY A 376 19.75 -4.44 -15.02
N GLY A 377 19.56 -3.12 -14.98
CA GLY A 377 19.31 -2.41 -13.74
C GLY A 377 18.51 -1.13 -13.97
N ASN A 378 17.82 -0.70 -12.95
CA ASN A 378 17.12 0.58 -12.89
C ASN A 378 17.29 1.22 -11.53
N ILE A 379 17.21 2.54 -11.51
CA ILE A 379 17.16 3.36 -10.30
C ILE A 379 16.18 4.51 -10.52
N GLY A 380 15.34 4.78 -9.54
CA GLY A 380 14.35 5.85 -9.59
C GLY A 380 14.39 6.70 -8.33
N PHE A 381 14.48 8.00 -8.52
CA PHE A 381 14.41 9.02 -7.48
C PHE A 381 13.08 9.73 -7.62
N ASN A 382 12.31 9.78 -6.56
CA ASN A 382 11.01 10.42 -6.55
C ASN A 382 10.84 11.30 -5.33
N LYS A 383 10.47 12.55 -5.53
CA LYS A 383 10.10 13.46 -4.45
C LYS A 383 8.66 13.92 -4.61
N THR A 384 7.83 13.58 -3.64
CA THR A 384 6.44 14.06 -3.52
C THR A 384 6.40 15.17 -2.48
N THR A 385 5.73 16.28 -2.81
CA THR A 385 5.54 17.42 -1.91
C THR A 385 4.07 17.80 -1.89
N ILE A 386 3.54 18.06 -0.72
CA ILE A 386 2.19 18.63 -0.55
C ILE A 386 2.27 20.10 -0.88
N GLU A 387 1.65 20.54 -1.99
CA GLU A 387 1.68 21.97 -2.37
C GLU A 387 0.59 22.79 -1.67
N ASN A 388 -0.58 22.19 -1.44
CA ASN A 388 -1.70 22.86 -0.79
C ASN A 388 -2.61 21.81 -0.12
N LEU A 389 -3.12 22.11 1.06
CA LEU A 389 -4.09 21.30 1.80
C LEU A 389 -5.46 21.98 1.96
N GLY A 390 -5.58 23.27 1.59
CA GLY A 390 -6.81 24.04 1.79
C GLY A 390 -7.13 24.32 3.27
N LEU A 391 -6.15 24.20 4.16
CA LEU A 391 -6.33 24.34 5.60
C LEU A 391 -5.92 25.73 6.09
N GLU A 392 -6.49 26.13 7.23
CA GLU A 392 -6.06 27.29 8.01
C GLU A 392 -4.70 27.04 8.65
N VAL A 393 -3.98 28.11 8.95
CA VAL A 393 -2.71 28.04 9.69
C VAL A 393 -3.01 27.70 11.14
N SER A 394 -2.28 26.73 11.69
CA SER A 394 -2.39 26.29 13.08
C SER A 394 -1.04 25.85 13.64
N ASP A 395 -0.97 25.67 14.93
CA ASP A 395 0.16 25.03 15.59
C ASP A 395 -0.14 23.55 15.77
N ILE A 396 0.82 22.68 15.45
CA ILE A 396 0.69 21.23 15.60
C ILE A 396 1.96 20.71 16.27
N GLY A 397 1.85 20.35 17.54
CA GLY A 397 3.02 19.99 18.34
C GLY A 397 4.01 21.14 18.41
N SER A 398 5.29 20.85 18.21
CA SER A 398 6.37 21.85 18.18
C SER A 398 6.37 22.72 16.90
N LEU A 399 5.59 22.34 15.88
CA LEU A 399 5.52 23.06 14.62
C LEU A 399 4.57 24.25 14.76
N LYS A 400 5.07 25.46 14.53
CA LYS A 400 4.33 26.71 14.67
C LYS A 400 3.93 27.27 13.31
N GLY A 401 2.69 27.73 13.22
CA GLY A 401 2.20 28.44 12.05
C GLY A 401 2.17 27.59 10.78
N VAL A 402 1.87 26.29 10.88
CA VAL A 402 1.83 25.36 9.75
C VAL A 402 0.41 25.13 9.24
N ARG A 403 0.27 24.74 7.97
CA ARG A 403 -0.97 24.17 7.43
C ARG A 403 -0.78 22.67 7.33
N GLY A 404 -1.50 21.95 8.18
CA GLY A 404 -1.34 20.49 8.25
C GLY A 404 -2.40 19.83 9.10
N TYR A 405 -2.33 18.50 9.16
CA TYR A 405 -3.17 17.67 10.01
C TYR A 405 -2.46 16.35 10.36
N LEU A 406 -2.88 15.75 11.45
CA LEU A 406 -2.46 14.43 11.87
C LEU A 406 -3.23 13.36 11.09
N GLY A 407 -2.55 12.28 10.72
CA GLY A 407 -3.16 11.11 10.12
C GLY A 407 -4.13 10.39 11.07
N LYS A 408 -4.49 9.16 10.70
CA LYS A 408 -5.37 8.33 11.53
C LYS A 408 -4.59 7.61 12.62
N THR A 409 -5.27 7.29 13.71
CA THR A 409 -4.77 6.40 14.77
C THR A 409 -4.32 5.06 14.23
N ILE A 410 -3.19 4.54 14.73
CA ILE A 410 -2.59 3.27 14.28
C ILE A 410 -2.92 2.10 15.19
N GLY A 411 -4.11 2.01 15.70
CA GLY A 411 -4.61 0.92 16.56
C GLY A 411 -5.03 1.41 17.93
N ASP A 412 -5.45 0.48 18.79
CA ASP A 412 -6.06 0.80 20.09
C ASP A 412 -5.05 1.37 21.12
N HIS A 413 -3.76 1.22 20.85
CA HIS A 413 -2.68 1.55 21.78
C HIS A 413 -1.78 2.68 21.33
N PHE A 414 -1.96 3.21 20.11
CA PHE A 414 -1.18 4.33 19.58
C PHE A 414 -2.10 5.38 18.97
N GLY A 415 -1.77 6.64 19.20
CA GLY A 415 -2.38 7.76 18.51
C GLY A 415 -2.00 7.81 17.01
N PRO A 416 -2.33 8.92 16.33
CA PRO A 416 -1.81 9.19 15.00
C PRO A 416 -0.28 9.27 15.02
N ALA A 417 0.36 8.60 14.06
CA ALA A 417 1.82 8.59 13.93
C ALA A 417 2.33 9.33 12.70
N ASN A 418 1.44 9.72 11.79
CA ASN A 418 1.80 10.43 10.57
C ASN A 418 1.25 11.85 10.60
N ILE A 419 2.03 12.80 10.06
CA ILE A 419 1.62 14.18 9.85
C ILE A 419 1.70 14.54 8.36
N PHE A 420 0.79 15.42 7.94
CA PHE A 420 0.71 15.94 6.58
C PHE A 420 0.79 17.47 6.67
N ILE A 421 1.80 18.07 6.05
CA ILE A 421 2.12 19.51 6.16
C ILE A 421 2.38 20.07 4.77
N GLU A 422 1.87 21.26 4.48
CA GLU A 422 2.22 21.98 3.24
C GLU A 422 3.73 22.24 3.15
N GLY A 423 4.29 21.99 1.99
CA GLY A 423 5.73 22.13 1.70
C GLY A 423 6.53 20.86 1.96
N GLU A 424 6.00 19.89 2.68
CA GLU A 424 6.70 18.67 3.09
C GLU A 424 6.25 17.42 2.33
N ALA A 425 6.99 16.34 2.54
CA ALA A 425 6.62 15.02 2.03
C ALA A 425 5.37 14.48 2.76
N PRO A 426 4.50 13.70 2.08
CA PRO A 426 3.29 13.20 2.72
C PRO A 426 3.58 12.08 3.72
N GLY A 427 2.99 12.19 4.91
CA GLY A 427 2.96 11.13 5.91
C GLY A 427 4.24 10.97 6.72
N LEU A 428 4.98 12.06 6.97
CA LEU A 428 6.12 12.06 7.88
C LEU A 428 5.73 11.49 9.24
N PHE A 429 6.63 10.77 9.88
CA PHE A 429 6.39 10.30 11.25
C PHE A 429 6.45 11.44 12.23
N PHE A 430 5.49 11.44 13.16
CA PHE A 430 5.30 12.50 14.13
C PHE A 430 5.12 11.93 15.53
N GLY A 431 5.95 12.38 16.47
CA GLY A 431 5.98 11.83 17.82
C GLY A 431 7.00 12.53 18.72
N TYR A 432 7.33 11.90 19.82
CA TYR A 432 8.24 12.46 20.82
C TYR A 432 9.68 12.02 20.55
N LYS A 433 10.60 12.95 20.70
CA LYS A 433 12.05 12.69 20.72
C LYS A 433 12.47 12.16 22.09
N THR A 434 13.43 11.24 22.11
CA THR A 434 13.91 10.60 23.34
C THR A 434 15.42 10.68 23.50
N GLN A 435 15.90 10.66 24.74
CA GLN A 435 17.33 10.61 25.09
C GLN A 435 17.67 9.40 25.99
N GLY A 436 17.09 8.23 25.67
CA GLY A 436 17.32 6.99 26.39
C GLY A 436 16.36 6.78 27.57
N ILE A 437 16.90 6.32 28.70
CA ILE A 437 16.16 5.98 29.91
C ILE A 437 16.58 6.93 31.03
N ILE A 438 15.61 7.41 31.81
CA ILE A 438 15.83 8.28 32.97
C ILE A 438 16.69 7.54 33.97
N GLN A 439 17.83 8.09 34.36
CA GLN A 439 18.69 7.61 35.41
C GLN A 439 18.34 8.28 36.75
N GLU A 440 18.82 7.74 37.86
CA GLU A 440 18.53 8.31 39.18
C GLU A 440 19.04 9.76 39.31
N GLU A 441 20.23 10.04 38.76
CA GLU A 441 20.83 11.37 38.74
C GLU A 441 20.13 12.39 37.83
N ASP A 442 19.31 11.92 36.88
CA ASP A 442 18.51 12.81 36.03
C ASP A 442 17.33 13.44 36.80
N VAL A 443 16.91 12.84 37.91
CA VAL A 443 15.75 13.30 38.68
C VAL A 443 16.17 14.26 39.75
N VAL A 444 15.84 15.53 39.59
CA VAL A 444 16.13 16.61 40.53
C VAL A 444 14.85 17.36 40.90
N ASP A 445 14.50 17.41 42.17
CA ASP A 445 13.30 18.10 42.68
C ASP A 445 12.00 17.70 41.97
N GLY A 446 11.87 16.41 41.61
CA GLY A 446 10.70 15.87 40.89
C GLY A 446 10.62 16.24 39.40
N LYS A 447 11.70 16.79 38.84
CA LYS A 447 11.85 17.07 37.40
C LYS A 447 12.91 16.18 36.78
N VAL A 448 12.80 15.95 35.49
CA VAL A 448 13.77 15.15 34.74
C VAL A 448 14.70 16.03 33.93
N GLY A 449 16.01 15.84 34.13
CA GLY A 449 17.06 16.51 33.36
C GLY A 449 17.26 15.89 31.98
N TYR A 450 17.41 16.70 30.96
CA TYR A 450 17.75 16.31 29.60
C TYR A 450 18.75 17.27 28.97
N ILE A 451 19.43 16.86 27.93
CA ILE A 451 20.34 17.73 27.17
C ILE A 451 19.53 18.45 26.08
N SER A 452 19.45 19.74 26.18
CA SER A 452 18.79 20.63 25.24
C SER A 452 19.59 20.79 23.96
N SER A 453 18.99 21.43 22.94
CA SER A 453 19.61 21.66 21.63
C SER A 453 20.88 22.51 21.68
N ASP A 454 21.03 23.35 22.70
CA ASP A 454 22.21 24.18 22.96
C ASP A 454 23.32 23.45 23.74
N GLY A 455 23.11 22.18 24.11
CA GLY A 455 24.02 21.35 24.88
C GLY A 455 23.96 21.57 26.40
N SER A 456 23.07 22.44 26.90
CA SER A 456 22.86 22.64 28.33
C SER A 456 21.90 21.60 28.91
N THR A 457 22.03 21.34 30.22
CA THR A 457 21.07 20.53 30.95
C THR A 457 19.86 21.40 31.32
N LYS A 458 18.68 21.03 30.84
CA LYS A 458 17.39 21.60 31.23
C LYS A 458 16.53 20.58 31.94
N TYR A 459 15.45 21.00 32.57
CA TYR A 459 14.59 20.13 33.37
C TYR A 459 13.14 20.32 33.00
N TYR A 460 12.42 19.19 32.85
CA TYR A 460 10.99 19.17 32.51
C TYR A 460 10.15 18.41 33.53
N THR A 461 8.87 18.73 33.58
CA THR A 461 7.79 17.89 34.09
C THR A 461 7.04 17.26 32.90
N SER A 462 6.32 16.17 33.06
CA SER A 462 5.59 15.53 31.96
C SER A 462 4.12 15.35 32.27
N SER A 463 3.27 15.70 31.29
CA SER A 463 1.85 15.35 31.28
C SER A 463 1.57 14.15 30.36
N VAL A 464 2.58 13.68 29.62
CA VAL A 464 2.50 12.58 28.68
C VAL A 464 2.83 11.28 29.40
N GLY A 465 1.88 10.76 30.13
CA GLY A 465 1.78 9.35 30.51
C GLY A 465 2.98 8.57 31.01
N ASN A 466 4.15 9.15 31.14
CA ASN A 466 5.34 8.55 31.72
C ASN A 466 5.50 9.07 33.14
N ASP A 467 5.69 8.17 34.08
CA ASP A 467 6.20 8.56 35.41
C ASP A 467 7.60 9.17 35.23
N MET A 468 7.84 10.28 35.87
CA MET A 468 9.15 10.97 35.86
C MET A 468 10.16 10.31 36.79
N ALA A 469 10.05 9.01 36.97
CA ALA A 469 10.92 8.20 37.82
C ALA A 469 12.04 7.55 36.97
N ALA A 470 13.16 7.29 37.60
CA ALA A 470 14.25 6.54 37.02
C ALA A 470 13.74 5.18 36.47
N GLY A 471 14.28 4.76 35.33
CA GLY A 471 13.85 3.56 34.62
C GLY A 471 12.76 3.79 33.56
N ASN A 472 12.17 4.98 33.45
CA ASN A 472 11.23 5.34 32.39
C ASN A 472 11.93 5.96 31.18
N ILE A 473 11.23 6.07 30.04
CA ILE A 473 11.76 6.70 28.82
C ILE A 473 11.98 8.19 29.06
N LYS A 474 13.19 8.67 28.81
CA LYS A 474 13.57 10.09 28.91
C LYS A 474 13.19 10.81 27.63
N CYS A 475 12.21 11.71 27.71
CA CYS A 475 11.79 12.56 26.59
C CYS A 475 12.65 13.83 26.49
N VAL A 476 12.52 14.51 25.34
CA VAL A 476 13.08 15.84 25.11
C VAL A 476 11.94 16.84 25.12
N ASP A 477 12.08 17.89 25.90
CA ASP A 477 11.23 19.09 25.87
C ASP A 477 11.69 19.93 24.66
N VAL A 478 10.96 19.81 23.54
CA VAL A 478 11.37 20.36 22.25
C VAL A 478 11.13 21.85 22.17
N ASN A 479 10.08 22.35 22.81
CA ASN A 479 9.72 23.76 22.84
C ASN A 479 10.37 24.51 24.00
N GLU A 480 11.04 23.80 24.93
CA GLU A 480 11.81 24.28 26.06
C GLU A 480 10.97 25.09 27.09
N ASP A 481 9.69 24.77 27.25
CA ASP A 481 8.79 25.45 28.20
C ASP A 481 8.79 24.82 29.61
N GLY A 482 9.53 23.72 29.80
CA GLY A 482 9.68 23.00 31.06
C GLY A 482 8.58 21.94 31.29
N VAL A 483 7.76 21.63 30.30
CA VAL A 483 6.71 20.63 30.38
C VAL A 483 6.70 19.79 29.10
N VAL A 484 6.96 18.50 29.18
CA VAL A 484 6.76 17.59 28.01
C VAL A 484 5.27 17.28 27.89
N ASP A 485 4.67 17.79 26.82
CA ASP A 485 3.26 17.59 26.48
C ASP A 485 3.05 17.41 24.96
N ALA A 486 1.81 17.55 24.48
CA ALA A 486 1.51 17.41 23.04
C ALA A 486 2.24 18.47 22.17
N ASN A 487 2.69 19.60 22.75
CA ASN A 487 3.42 20.64 22.03
C ASN A 487 4.88 20.27 21.75
N ASP A 488 5.39 19.17 22.32
CA ASP A 488 6.75 18.65 22.09
C ASP A 488 6.81 17.62 20.97
N MET A 489 5.66 17.21 20.44
CA MET A 489 5.67 16.31 19.28
C MET A 489 6.34 17.00 18.09
N ALA A 490 7.22 16.27 17.43
CA ALA A 490 8.01 16.75 16.29
C ALA A 490 8.06 15.71 15.18
N VAL A 491 8.57 16.10 14.01
CA VAL A 491 8.90 15.13 12.96
C VAL A 491 10.08 14.27 13.44
N ILE A 492 9.88 12.96 13.40
CA ILE A 492 10.83 11.96 13.91
C ILE A 492 11.30 10.96 12.87
N GLY A 493 10.77 11.00 11.64
CA GLY A 493 11.19 10.13 10.54
C GLY A 493 10.40 10.37 9.26
N ASP A 494 10.86 9.77 8.16
CA ASP A 494 10.24 9.86 6.83
C ASP A 494 10.03 8.45 6.22
N PRO A 495 8.78 7.99 6.00
CA PRO A 495 8.51 6.72 5.35
C PRO A 495 8.72 6.74 3.83
N ASN A 496 9.06 7.89 3.23
CA ASN A 496 9.27 7.99 1.80
C ASN A 496 10.74 7.71 1.46
N PRO A 497 11.02 6.82 0.51
CA PRO A 497 12.40 6.48 0.16
C PRO A 497 13.09 7.62 -0.61
N ASP A 498 14.40 7.73 -0.44
CA ASP A 498 15.27 8.57 -1.26
C ASP A 498 15.32 8.05 -2.70
N PHE A 499 15.46 6.72 -2.86
CA PHE A 499 15.41 6.07 -4.16
C PHE A 499 15.00 4.60 -4.05
N THR A 500 14.48 4.09 -5.17
CA THR A 500 14.21 2.66 -5.38
C THR A 500 15.12 2.15 -6.49
N TYR A 501 15.53 0.89 -6.41
CA TYR A 501 16.41 0.31 -7.42
C TYR A 501 16.10 -1.16 -7.65
N GLY A 502 16.42 -1.60 -8.87
CA GLY A 502 16.31 -2.98 -9.28
C GLY A 502 17.51 -3.42 -10.07
N PHE A 503 17.87 -4.67 -9.95
CA PHE A 503 18.95 -5.29 -10.70
C PHE A 503 18.54 -6.70 -11.11
N GLN A 504 18.86 -7.08 -12.34
CA GLN A 504 18.64 -8.42 -12.85
C GLN A 504 19.85 -8.92 -13.63
N THR A 505 20.10 -10.21 -13.54
CA THR A 505 21.17 -10.86 -14.30
C THR A 505 20.70 -12.19 -14.87
N ARG A 506 21.11 -12.50 -16.08
CA ARG A 506 20.83 -13.77 -16.74
C ARG A 506 22.07 -14.28 -17.45
N LEU A 507 22.57 -15.41 -17.00
CA LEU A 507 23.68 -16.11 -17.61
C LEU A 507 23.16 -17.37 -18.31
N GLU A 508 23.43 -17.50 -19.61
CA GLU A 508 23.07 -18.65 -20.41
C GLU A 508 24.33 -19.33 -20.93
N TRP A 509 24.34 -20.64 -20.82
CA TRP A 509 25.36 -21.48 -21.47
C TRP A 509 24.69 -22.68 -22.12
N LYS A 510 24.72 -22.71 -23.48
CA LYS A 510 24.04 -23.73 -24.26
C LYS A 510 22.57 -23.86 -23.83
N ASN A 511 22.22 -24.96 -23.16
CA ASN A 511 20.86 -25.30 -22.76
C ASN A 511 20.55 -24.93 -21.29
N ILE A 512 21.50 -24.39 -20.56
CA ILE A 512 21.35 -24.00 -19.15
C ILE A 512 21.24 -22.47 -19.06
N SER A 513 20.32 -21.96 -18.27
CA SER A 513 20.28 -20.56 -17.93
C SER A 513 20.05 -20.38 -16.42
N LEU A 514 20.81 -19.47 -15.84
CA LEU A 514 20.67 -18.99 -14.47
C LEU A 514 20.25 -17.54 -14.52
N SER A 515 19.15 -17.20 -13.86
CA SER A 515 18.69 -15.80 -13.70
C SER A 515 18.52 -15.47 -12.23
N ALA A 516 18.77 -14.23 -11.89
CA ALA A 516 18.49 -13.68 -10.57
C ALA A 516 17.98 -12.24 -10.70
N SER A 517 16.99 -11.91 -9.85
CA SER A 517 16.38 -10.58 -9.80
C SER A 517 16.46 -10.04 -8.38
N PHE A 518 16.81 -8.76 -8.28
CA PHE A 518 16.96 -8.04 -7.03
C PHE A 518 16.13 -6.77 -7.06
N THR A 519 15.52 -6.43 -5.93
CA THR A 519 14.80 -5.17 -5.71
C THR A 519 15.24 -4.56 -4.40
N GLY A 520 15.28 -3.26 -4.34
CA GLY A 520 15.68 -2.56 -3.13
C GLY A 520 15.08 -1.18 -3.01
N VAL A 521 15.04 -0.73 -1.79
CA VAL A 521 14.61 0.62 -1.37
C VAL A 521 15.69 1.15 -0.45
N TYR A 522 15.93 2.45 -0.51
CA TYR A 522 16.92 3.11 0.34
C TYR A 522 16.37 4.42 0.89
N GLY A 523 16.65 4.69 2.17
CA GLY A 523 16.40 5.96 2.83
C GLY A 523 14.97 6.15 3.36
N ASN A 524 14.15 5.09 3.40
CA ASN A 524 12.86 5.16 4.07
C ASN A 524 12.94 4.68 5.51
N ASP A 525 12.14 5.29 6.38
CA ASP A 525 11.95 4.87 7.76
C ASP A 525 10.73 3.96 7.91
N ILE A 526 10.75 3.09 8.92
CA ILE A 526 9.63 2.24 9.34
C ILE A 526 9.34 2.50 10.83
N LEU A 527 8.08 2.77 11.16
CA LEU A 527 7.62 2.74 12.54
C LEU A 527 7.34 1.30 12.95
N ASN A 528 8.27 0.71 13.70
CA ASN A 528 8.16 -0.64 14.24
C ASN A 528 7.44 -0.62 15.60
N THR A 529 6.11 -0.79 15.58
CA THR A 529 5.32 -0.79 16.82
C THR A 529 5.57 -2.03 17.69
N ASN A 530 6.21 -3.07 17.14
CA ASN A 530 6.51 -4.32 17.86
C ASN A 530 7.54 -4.09 18.96
N ILE A 531 8.45 -3.12 18.78
CA ILE A 531 9.46 -2.75 19.78
C ILE A 531 8.82 -2.45 21.14
N ARG A 532 7.68 -1.76 21.16
CA ARG A 532 6.95 -1.50 22.40
C ARG A 532 6.56 -2.80 23.13
N TYR A 533 6.11 -3.80 22.40
CA TYR A 533 5.64 -5.04 22.96
C TYR A 533 6.79 -5.98 23.35
N GLU A 534 7.85 -5.99 22.58
CA GLU A 534 8.98 -6.90 22.73
C GLU A 534 10.02 -6.40 23.75
N GLN A 535 10.13 -5.08 23.92
CA GLN A 535 11.19 -4.46 24.71
C GLN A 535 10.70 -3.72 25.97
N THR A 536 9.40 -3.78 26.30
CA THR A 536 8.86 -3.14 27.49
C THR A 536 8.57 -4.17 28.58
N PRO A 537 9.41 -4.29 29.62
CA PRO A 537 9.29 -5.32 30.65
C PRO A 537 8.05 -5.19 31.54
N SER A 538 7.41 -4.03 31.57
CA SER A 538 6.24 -3.75 32.41
C SER A 538 4.95 -4.44 31.96
N ARG A 539 4.96 -5.13 30.82
CA ARG A 539 3.76 -5.77 30.30
C ARG A 539 3.42 -7.04 31.08
N GLN A 540 2.21 -7.08 31.65
CA GLN A 540 1.72 -8.27 32.34
C GLN A 540 1.45 -9.38 31.34
N ALA A 541 1.83 -10.62 31.70
CA ALA A 541 1.50 -11.87 31.02
C ALA A 541 1.93 -11.99 29.54
N GLY A 542 2.77 -11.11 28.99
CA GLY A 542 3.28 -11.20 27.62
C GLY A 542 4.69 -11.83 27.56
N ASN A 543 5.04 -12.34 26.38
CA ASN A 543 6.42 -12.74 26.08
C ASN A 543 7.27 -11.50 25.80
N LEU A 544 8.50 -11.52 26.30
CA LEU A 544 9.47 -10.46 26.18
C LEU A 544 10.71 -10.96 25.46
N ARG A 545 11.38 -10.11 24.74
CA ARG A 545 12.71 -10.45 24.20
C ARG A 545 13.68 -10.71 25.35
N LYS A 546 14.49 -11.75 25.17
CA LYS A 546 15.47 -12.16 26.17
C LYS A 546 16.44 -11.06 26.54
N ASP A 547 16.90 -10.29 25.55
CA ASP A 547 17.79 -9.14 25.75
C ASP A 547 17.12 -8.02 26.55
N ALA A 548 15.84 -7.72 26.29
CA ALA A 548 15.07 -6.74 27.05
C ALA A 548 14.87 -7.19 28.51
N TYR A 549 14.63 -8.46 28.74
CA TYR A 549 14.47 -9.00 30.11
C TYR A 549 15.75 -8.89 30.93
N TYR A 550 16.90 -9.33 30.39
CA TYR A 550 18.16 -9.35 31.14
C TYR A 550 18.83 -7.98 31.23
N ASN A 551 18.53 -7.06 30.31
CA ASN A 551 19.11 -5.73 30.29
C ASN A 551 18.10 -4.63 30.66
N ALA A 552 16.94 -5.00 31.23
CA ALA A 552 16.00 -4.02 31.79
C ALA A 552 16.71 -3.12 32.80
N TRP A 553 16.32 -1.86 32.83
CA TRP A 553 16.88 -0.90 33.77
C TRP A 553 16.55 -1.30 35.23
N THR A 554 17.58 -1.33 36.06
CA THR A 554 17.49 -1.37 37.52
C THR A 554 18.56 -0.44 38.09
N PRO A 555 18.52 -0.07 39.39
CA PRO A 555 19.61 0.72 40.02
C PRO A 555 21.00 0.09 39.84
N GLU A 556 21.08 -1.26 39.79
CA GLU A 556 22.32 -2.01 39.61
C GLU A 556 22.67 -2.24 38.15
N ASN A 557 21.68 -2.26 37.25
CA ASN A 557 21.84 -2.44 35.81
C ASN A 557 21.30 -1.20 35.06
N ARG A 558 22.10 -0.16 34.96
CA ARG A 558 21.72 1.13 34.40
C ARG A 558 21.63 1.08 32.87
N SER A 559 20.57 0.49 32.37
CA SER A 559 20.28 0.48 30.95
C SER A 559 19.91 1.86 30.43
N ASN A 560 20.43 2.23 29.27
CA ASN A 560 19.95 3.41 28.52
C ASN A 560 19.05 3.03 27.33
N LEU A 561 18.83 1.72 27.14
CA LEU A 561 18.04 1.20 26.02
C LEU A 561 16.71 0.58 26.48
N TYR A 562 16.72 -0.25 27.53
CA TYR A 562 15.52 -0.96 27.97
C TYR A 562 14.96 -0.34 29.24
N PRO A 563 13.66 0.07 29.26
CA PRO A 563 13.04 0.63 30.46
C PRO A 563 12.93 -0.39 31.58
N SER A 564 12.59 0.07 32.77
CA SER A 564 12.38 -0.79 33.94
C SER A 564 11.11 -1.66 33.79
N SER A 565 11.03 -2.73 34.58
CA SER A 565 9.83 -3.58 34.65
C SER A 565 8.61 -2.88 35.25
N THR A 566 8.80 -1.73 35.92
CA THR A 566 7.73 -0.91 36.46
C THR A 566 7.35 0.26 35.54
N SER A 567 8.04 0.44 34.43
CA SER A 567 7.79 1.52 33.49
C SER A 567 6.40 1.39 32.85
N ASN A 568 5.61 2.44 32.94
CA ASN A 568 4.30 2.52 32.31
C ASN A 568 4.43 3.19 30.93
N VAL A 569 4.84 2.42 29.92
CA VAL A 569 4.93 2.91 28.55
C VAL A 569 3.54 2.93 27.91
N LYS A 570 2.93 4.10 27.89
CA LYS A 570 1.63 4.32 27.20
C LYS A 570 1.78 4.31 25.69
N GLY A 571 0.66 4.27 24.98
CA GLY A 571 0.55 4.22 23.52
C GLY A 571 1.00 5.48 22.80
N VAL A 572 2.22 5.91 23.07
CA VAL A 572 2.85 7.12 22.55
C VAL A 572 3.86 6.73 21.49
N VAL A 573 3.94 7.50 20.42
CA VAL A 573 4.91 7.31 19.34
C VAL A 573 6.21 7.99 19.72
N TYR A 574 7.27 7.18 19.86
CA TYR A 574 8.63 7.67 20.16
C TYR A 574 9.55 7.45 18.96
N ASP A 575 10.54 8.31 18.78
CA ASP A 575 11.59 8.19 17.77
C ASP A 575 12.37 6.87 17.86
N ARG A 576 12.52 6.31 19.06
CA ARG A 576 13.16 5.01 19.28
C ARG A 576 12.42 3.80 18.65
N TYR A 577 11.20 3.99 18.16
CA TYR A 577 10.44 2.99 17.40
C TYR A 577 10.60 3.13 15.89
N ILE A 578 11.32 4.17 15.45
CA ILE A 578 11.64 4.42 14.05
C ILE A 578 12.96 3.71 13.72
N GLU A 579 12.93 2.89 12.70
CA GLU A 579 14.09 2.13 12.21
C GLU A 579 14.30 2.37 10.72
N ASP A 580 15.56 2.24 10.28
CA ASP A 580 15.91 2.27 8.86
C ASP A 580 15.23 1.11 8.12
N GLY A 581 14.37 1.43 7.17
CA GLY A 581 13.65 0.49 6.31
C GLY A 581 14.39 0.13 5.03
N SER A 582 15.61 0.58 4.84
CA SER A 582 16.41 0.27 3.64
C SER A 582 16.68 -1.22 3.50
N TYR A 583 16.56 -1.75 2.28
CA TYR A 583 16.82 -3.16 2.04
C TYR A 583 17.26 -3.45 0.60
N LEU A 584 17.88 -4.61 0.43
CA LEU A 584 18.08 -5.30 -0.84
C LEU A 584 17.52 -6.71 -0.73
N ARG A 585 16.55 -7.04 -1.57
CA ARG A 585 15.92 -8.37 -1.64
C ARG A 585 16.34 -9.08 -2.91
N CYS A 586 16.76 -10.33 -2.79
CA CYS A 586 16.82 -11.26 -3.90
C CYS A 586 15.43 -11.88 -4.09
N SER A 587 14.67 -11.34 -5.07
CA SER A 587 13.27 -11.69 -5.30
C SER A 587 13.10 -13.06 -5.95
N ASP A 588 14.02 -13.42 -6.85
CA ASP A 588 13.98 -14.68 -7.59
C ASP A 588 15.37 -15.13 -8.00
N ILE A 589 15.64 -16.43 -7.87
CA ILE A 589 16.78 -17.11 -8.48
C ILE A 589 16.22 -18.31 -9.20
N THR A 590 16.38 -18.37 -10.53
CA THR A 590 15.86 -19.46 -11.35
C THR A 590 16.96 -20.11 -12.16
N LEU A 591 17.11 -21.41 -12.00
CA LEU A 591 17.91 -22.29 -12.85
C LEU A 591 16.97 -23.01 -13.82
N ASN A 592 17.20 -22.85 -15.12
CA ASN A 592 16.42 -23.50 -16.16
C ASN A 592 17.31 -24.34 -17.08
N TYR A 593 16.86 -25.53 -17.41
CA TYR A 593 17.53 -26.45 -18.35
C TYR A 593 16.58 -26.84 -19.48
N ILE A 594 16.97 -26.53 -20.70
CA ILE A 594 16.26 -26.94 -21.90
C ILE A 594 16.76 -28.32 -22.30
N LEU A 595 15.90 -29.32 -22.31
CA LEU A 595 16.26 -30.67 -22.67
C LEU A 595 16.67 -30.77 -24.17
N PRO A 596 17.67 -31.60 -24.50
CA PRO A 596 18.11 -31.75 -25.89
C PRO A 596 17.00 -32.12 -26.81
N LYS A 597 16.83 -31.37 -27.90
CA LYS A 597 15.77 -31.59 -28.89
C LYS A 597 15.76 -33.03 -29.43
N ALA A 598 16.94 -33.64 -29.63
CA ALA A 598 17.09 -35.01 -30.10
C ALA A 598 16.48 -36.07 -29.18
N TRP A 599 16.34 -35.80 -27.88
CA TRP A 599 15.65 -36.68 -26.93
C TRP A 599 14.14 -36.48 -26.99
N MET A 600 13.72 -35.23 -27.07
CA MET A 600 12.32 -34.84 -26.99
C MET A 600 11.53 -35.22 -28.24
N THR A 601 12.11 -35.08 -29.41
CA THR A 601 11.46 -35.51 -30.68
C THR A 601 11.19 -37.00 -30.74
N LYS A 602 11.98 -37.84 -30.04
CA LYS A 602 11.73 -39.28 -29.97
C LYS A 602 10.45 -39.66 -29.24
N ILE A 603 10.00 -38.78 -28.35
CA ILE A 603 8.79 -38.99 -27.52
C ILE A 603 7.66 -38.03 -27.93
N GLY A 604 7.77 -37.39 -29.13
CA GLY A 604 6.72 -36.56 -29.72
C GLY A 604 6.67 -35.12 -29.21
N PHE A 605 7.68 -34.64 -28.45
CA PHE A 605 7.74 -33.27 -27.96
C PHE A 605 8.68 -32.42 -28.81
N GLN A 606 8.34 -31.12 -28.94
CA GLN A 606 9.17 -30.15 -29.67
C GLN A 606 10.19 -29.49 -28.80
N ASN A 607 9.74 -28.86 -27.70
CA ASN A 607 10.58 -28.23 -26.73
C ASN A 607 10.14 -28.62 -25.31
N THR A 608 11.10 -28.96 -24.47
CA THR A 608 10.85 -29.27 -23.06
C THR A 608 11.92 -28.59 -22.21
N SER A 609 11.50 -27.91 -21.17
CA SER A 609 12.42 -27.36 -20.18
C SER A 609 11.98 -27.69 -18.77
N ILE A 610 12.95 -27.91 -17.90
CA ILE A 610 12.73 -28.04 -16.46
C ILE A 610 13.38 -26.84 -15.77
N PHE A 611 12.73 -26.34 -14.74
CA PHE A 611 13.29 -25.26 -13.97
C PHE A 611 13.09 -25.49 -12.46
N ALA A 612 14.02 -24.92 -11.70
CA ALA A 612 13.94 -24.76 -10.27
C ALA A 612 14.12 -23.28 -9.92
N SER A 613 13.21 -22.73 -9.13
CA SER A 613 13.24 -21.34 -8.71
C SER A 613 13.12 -21.23 -7.19
N VAL A 614 13.87 -20.30 -6.63
CA VAL A 614 13.74 -19.86 -5.23
C VAL A 614 13.24 -18.42 -5.26
N LYS A 615 12.01 -18.21 -4.76
CA LYS A 615 11.42 -16.88 -4.60
C LYS A 615 11.70 -16.35 -3.20
N ASN A 616 11.94 -15.03 -3.08
CA ASN A 616 12.32 -14.37 -1.83
C ASN A 616 13.52 -15.09 -1.17
N ALA A 617 14.60 -15.30 -1.96
CA ALA A 617 15.74 -16.12 -1.57
C ALA A 617 16.41 -15.58 -0.30
N PHE A 618 16.62 -14.27 -0.21
CA PHE A 618 17.12 -13.58 0.98
C PHE A 618 16.82 -12.08 0.91
N VAL A 619 16.90 -11.43 2.05
CA VAL A 619 16.86 -9.97 2.20
C VAL A 619 18.07 -9.52 3.03
N ILE A 620 18.67 -8.41 2.64
CA ILE A 620 19.73 -7.73 3.38
C ILE A 620 19.14 -6.40 3.86
N THR A 621 19.09 -6.18 5.16
CA THR A 621 18.49 -5.00 5.79
C THR A 621 19.02 -4.83 7.22
N ASN A 622 18.98 -3.60 7.73
CA ASN A 622 19.22 -3.29 9.14
C ASN A 622 17.91 -3.29 9.97
N TYR A 623 16.76 -3.40 9.33
CA TYR A 623 15.47 -3.46 10.00
C TYR A 623 15.39 -4.67 10.94
N SER A 624 14.99 -4.45 12.20
CA SER A 624 14.95 -5.51 13.22
C SER A 624 13.71 -6.39 13.17
N GLY A 625 12.64 -5.95 12.48
CA GLY A 625 11.40 -6.70 12.31
C GLY A 625 11.52 -7.84 11.28
N TYR A 626 10.42 -8.54 11.04
CA TYR A 626 10.42 -9.73 10.18
C TYR A 626 10.69 -9.44 8.71
N ASP A 627 10.22 -8.31 8.18
CA ASP A 627 10.35 -7.95 6.76
C ASP A 627 10.31 -6.43 6.59
N PRO A 628 11.31 -5.81 5.92
CA PRO A 628 11.29 -4.35 5.68
C PRO A 628 10.26 -3.90 4.63
N GLU A 629 9.69 -4.79 3.83
CA GLU A 629 8.59 -4.49 2.90
C GLU A 629 7.23 -4.49 3.59
N VAL A 630 7.17 -3.96 4.81
CA VAL A 630 5.93 -3.93 5.59
C VAL A 630 5.23 -2.59 5.48
N ASN A 631 3.93 -2.65 5.33
CA ASN A 631 3.02 -1.55 5.56
C ASN A 631 1.68 -2.12 6.01
N SER A 632 1.49 -2.17 7.30
CA SER A 632 0.29 -2.75 7.91
C SER A 632 -1.01 -2.09 7.46
N PHE A 633 -0.93 -0.91 6.90
CA PHE A 633 -2.06 -0.12 6.40
C PHE A 633 -1.91 0.21 4.90
N ALA A 634 -1.46 -0.74 4.10
CA ALA A 634 -1.11 -0.57 2.68
C ALA A 634 -2.17 0.15 1.82
N PHE A 635 -3.46 0.08 2.21
CA PHE A 635 -4.57 0.71 1.50
C PHE A 635 -5.05 2.03 2.14
N ASP A 636 -4.35 2.52 3.16
CA ASP A 636 -4.68 3.77 3.83
C ASP A 636 -3.50 4.75 3.80
N GLY A 637 -3.56 5.68 2.87
CA GLY A 637 -2.50 6.69 2.69
C GLY A 637 -2.27 7.60 3.91
N LEU A 638 -3.18 7.60 4.89
CA LEU A 638 -3.07 8.38 6.13
C LEU A 638 -2.32 7.64 7.27
N ARG A 639 -1.88 6.39 7.01
CA ARG A 639 -1.12 5.54 7.94
C ARG A 639 -0.01 4.81 7.19
N ARG A 640 1.06 5.52 6.88
CA ARG A 640 2.15 5.02 6.03
C ARG A 640 3.33 4.52 6.85
N GLY A 641 4.06 3.54 6.32
CA GLY A 641 5.33 3.08 6.87
C GLY A 641 5.25 2.39 8.24
N VAL A 642 4.09 1.86 8.61
CA VAL A 642 3.85 1.28 9.95
C VAL A 642 3.91 -0.24 9.90
N ASP A 643 4.71 -0.84 10.75
CA ASP A 643 4.69 -2.27 11.05
C ASP A 643 3.94 -2.56 12.37
N MET A 644 2.83 -3.30 12.27
CA MET A 644 2.06 -3.82 13.39
C MET A 644 1.94 -5.35 13.29
N ASN A 645 3.05 -6.07 13.43
CA ASN A 645 3.11 -7.52 13.26
C ASN A 645 2.68 -8.00 11.86
N ALA A 646 3.16 -7.33 10.81
CA ALA A 646 2.93 -7.79 9.45
C ALA A 646 3.59 -9.16 9.24
N PHE A 647 2.87 -10.04 8.53
CA PHE A 647 3.40 -11.36 8.20
C PHE A 647 4.48 -11.23 7.12
N PRO A 648 5.68 -11.83 7.32
CA PRO A 648 6.78 -11.69 6.38
C PRO A 648 6.52 -12.41 5.06
N ASN A 649 7.16 -11.94 4.00
CA ASN A 649 7.19 -12.63 2.72
C ASN A 649 7.87 -14.00 2.84
N MET A 650 7.16 -15.04 2.45
CA MET A 650 7.66 -16.41 2.56
C MET A 650 8.68 -16.73 1.46
N ARG A 651 9.74 -17.46 1.82
CA ARG A 651 10.61 -18.09 0.84
C ARG A 651 9.90 -19.29 0.23
N SER A 652 9.85 -19.37 -1.10
CA SER A 652 9.17 -20.45 -1.82
C SER A 652 10.12 -21.12 -2.80
N PHE A 653 10.03 -22.45 -2.86
CA PHE A 653 10.74 -23.28 -3.83
C PHE A 653 9.73 -23.75 -4.88
N VAL A 654 10.02 -23.48 -6.15
CA VAL A 654 9.13 -23.80 -7.27
C VAL A 654 9.91 -24.69 -8.24
N PHE A 655 9.34 -25.83 -8.56
CA PHE A 655 9.85 -26.74 -9.59
C PHE A 655 8.81 -26.84 -10.69
N GLY A 656 9.25 -26.76 -11.94
CA GLY A 656 8.32 -26.78 -13.06
C GLY A 656 8.88 -27.47 -14.28
N LEU A 657 7.95 -27.96 -15.10
CA LEU A 657 8.17 -28.59 -16.37
C LEU A 657 7.32 -27.87 -17.42
N ASN A 658 7.98 -27.38 -18.47
CA ASN A 658 7.31 -26.83 -19.65
C ASN A 658 7.46 -27.79 -20.80
N VAL A 659 6.36 -28.18 -21.45
CA VAL A 659 6.34 -29.11 -22.57
C VAL A 659 5.58 -28.47 -23.73
N THR A 660 6.18 -28.48 -24.92
CA THR A 660 5.53 -28.09 -26.19
C THR A 660 5.45 -29.32 -27.07
N PHE A 661 4.23 -29.60 -27.57
CA PHE A 661 3.93 -30.75 -28.41
C PHE A 661 4.06 -30.42 -29.90
#